data_df582f3e683ef9a95d248a9014ce9b34
#
_entry.id   df582f3e683ef9a95d248a9014ce9b34
#
_cell.length_a   1.000
_cell.length_b   1.000
_cell.length_c   1.000
_cell.angle_alpha   90.00
_cell.angle_beta   90.00
_cell.angle_gamma   90.00
#
_symmetry.space_group_name_H-M   'P 1'
#
loop_
_entity.id
_entity.type
_entity.pdbx_description
1 polymer ?
#
loop_
_entity_poly.entity_id
_entity_poly.type
_entity_poly.pdbx_seq_one_letter_code
_entity_poly.pdbx_strand_id
1 'polypeptide(L)'
;MIFIMRKTLFTLLCSSLSLLAFAQDIWKVPATNINPNNYYGVTVANGMLGIVSSPNPLQVKDVVLNGAFDTYGRGRVSNILKVFSFANMNLDVDGRRLGRADITNFAQTLDMKGAALSTTFDYKDVVSVKQDMMALRHLPHTALINIEIKAKKDCEITPASVIESPENLKDVKNLYAEIARPHVLIPLMTSVAKSPTGRHTVAVSNSIVFEESRGQEPRLIHEDWDYNMHLLKFSKKLKAGQTYRFSIIGSVTSTAHNADPQNEAERMTIFASLEKPARLMQRHNADWDKLWSSDIEIEGDAQAQRDVHFALYHLYSFVREGTPYSLSPMGLSGLGYNGHVFWDTELWMFPPLLMLHPELAKSTMEYRFNGLEKAKSNASSWGYKGAKYPWEGDDTGQESTPVWALTGPFQHHITGCVGHAMWKYYQVTKDKEWLKTRGYPVLKEVADFWASRSEKGADGKYHIINVVCADEWAENVDDNAFTNGIAKEVLGFATQAAQTLGMSPNPDWKTVADGLVILKFPDGTTREHATYNGEVIKQADVNLLSYPLNVVTDPVAIKKDLDYYEKVLADNVPGRKGQSPAMAHAIYCILHARIGDTDRAYSLFLDSHKPNEVPPFGVLSETAGGTNPYFATGAGGYLQTLINGFAGLEITDDGIKQLSSTLPKQWKSVTIKGVGVEKKTFTVTRK
;
A
#
# COMPACT_ATOMS: atom_id res chain seq x y z
N MET A 1 -30.03 -6.47 65.13
CA MET A 1 -30.15 -7.21 63.86
C MET A 1 -30.46 -6.27 62.67
N ILE A 2 -30.20 -4.98 62.81
CA ILE A 2 -30.44 -3.97 61.73
C ILE A 2 -29.12 -3.34 61.16
N PHE A 3 -27.97 -3.64 61.83
CA PHE A 3 -26.66 -3.05 61.44
C PHE A 3 -25.83 -3.90 60.47
N ILE A 4 -26.22 -5.15 60.24
CA ILE A 4 -25.48 -6.08 59.37
C ILE A 4 -26.01 -6.09 57.92
N MET A 5 -27.28 -5.68 57.70
CA MET A 5 -27.85 -5.64 56.34
C MET A 5 -27.45 -4.40 55.48
N ARG A 6 -26.88 -3.34 56.06
CA ARG A 6 -26.43 -2.14 55.30
C ARG A 6 -25.03 -2.23 54.68
N LYS A 7 -24.18 -3.14 55.17
CA LYS A 7 -22.83 -3.35 54.62
C LYS A 7 -22.80 -4.31 53.42
N THR A 8 -23.75 -5.22 53.32
CA THR A 8 -23.81 -6.20 52.21
C THR A 8 -24.46 -5.64 50.93
N LEU A 9 -25.31 -4.61 51.06
CA LEU A 9 -25.93 -3.96 49.90
C LEU A 9 -25.00 -2.94 49.21
N PHE A 10 -24.02 -2.39 49.93
CA PHE A 10 -23.04 -1.45 49.34
C PHE A 10 -21.88 -2.16 48.64
N THR A 11 -21.59 -3.40 48.98
CA THR A 11 -20.55 -4.20 48.31
C THR A 11 -21.05 -4.88 47.03
N LEU A 12 -22.36 -5.07 46.86
CA LEU A 12 -22.96 -5.61 45.65
C LEU A 12 -23.25 -4.52 44.60
N LEU A 13 -23.29 -3.22 44.96
CA LEU A 13 -23.47 -2.12 44.04
C LEU A 13 -22.14 -1.60 43.46
N CYS A 14 -21.01 -1.89 44.08
CA CYS A 14 -19.68 -1.54 43.56
C CYS A 14 -19.05 -2.60 42.65
N SER A 15 -19.62 -3.83 42.61
CA SER A 15 -19.12 -4.89 41.74
C SER A 15 -19.81 -5.00 40.37
N SER A 16 -20.83 -4.15 40.11
CA SER A 16 -21.55 -4.10 38.84
C SER A 16 -21.19 -2.89 37.94
N LEU A 17 -20.17 -2.09 38.31
CA LEU A 17 -19.73 -0.92 37.54
C LEU A 17 -18.39 -1.09 36.82
N SER A 18 -17.91 -2.30 36.66
CA SER A 18 -16.65 -2.54 35.96
C SER A 18 -16.76 -3.67 34.96
N LEU A 19 -17.56 -3.52 33.91
CA LEU A 19 -17.49 -4.32 32.66
C LEU A 19 -18.37 -3.71 31.57
N LEU A 20 -18.29 -2.38 31.39
CA LEU A 20 -18.49 -1.79 30.07
C LEU A 20 -17.10 -1.58 29.45
N ALA A 21 -16.41 -2.66 29.17
CA ALA A 21 -15.43 -2.66 28.09
C ALA A 21 -16.23 -2.34 26.84
N PHE A 22 -16.21 -1.09 26.40
CA PHE A 22 -16.68 -0.76 25.06
C PHE A 22 -15.97 -1.72 24.12
N ALA A 23 -16.73 -2.61 23.45
CA ALA A 23 -16.19 -3.46 22.42
C ALA A 23 -15.45 -2.54 21.42
N GLN A 24 -14.15 -2.74 21.32
CA GLN A 24 -13.31 -1.92 20.44
C GLN A 24 -13.86 -2.05 19.02
N ASP A 25 -14.17 -0.92 18.38
CA ASP A 25 -14.65 -0.92 16.99
C ASP A 25 -13.51 -1.37 16.09
N ILE A 26 -13.62 -2.59 15.56
CA ILE A 26 -12.61 -3.22 14.71
C ILE A 26 -12.45 -2.56 13.33
N TRP A 27 -13.35 -1.65 12.97
CA TRP A 27 -13.35 -0.92 11.71
C TRP A 27 -12.81 0.51 11.83
N LYS A 28 -12.47 0.97 13.03
CA LYS A 28 -12.02 2.33 13.25
C LYS A 28 -10.67 2.39 13.95
N VAL A 29 -9.81 3.28 13.44
CA VAL A 29 -8.53 3.61 14.04
C VAL A 29 -8.56 5.06 14.52
N PRO A 30 -8.84 5.31 15.82
CA PRO A 30 -8.86 6.65 16.38
C PRO A 30 -7.45 7.13 16.76
N ALA A 31 -7.20 8.43 16.58
CA ALA A 31 -6.03 9.15 17.01
C ALA A 31 -6.47 10.41 17.78
N THR A 32 -6.31 10.41 19.11
CA THR A 32 -6.71 11.52 20.00
C THR A 32 -5.53 12.28 20.59
N ASN A 33 -4.37 11.65 20.65
CA ASN A 33 -3.14 12.27 21.14
C ASN A 33 -2.22 12.59 19.94
N ILE A 34 -2.52 13.71 19.26
CA ILE A 34 -1.84 14.11 18.03
C ILE A 34 -0.70 15.08 18.35
N ASN A 35 0.54 14.57 18.28
CA ASN A 35 1.76 15.36 18.39
C ASN A 35 2.28 15.75 17.00
N PRO A 36 2.29 17.04 16.62
CA PRO A 36 2.74 17.47 15.29
C PRO A 36 4.19 17.13 14.97
N ASN A 37 5.03 17.01 15.99
CA ASN A 37 6.47 16.72 15.84
C ASN A 37 6.73 15.20 15.70
N ASN A 38 5.73 14.37 15.93
CA ASN A 38 5.81 12.91 15.79
C ASN A 38 4.46 12.39 15.27
N TYR A 39 4.20 12.66 14.00
CA TYR A 39 2.93 12.34 13.34
C TYR A 39 3.17 11.64 12.02
N TYR A 40 2.70 10.42 11.94
CA TYR A 40 2.61 9.62 10.73
C TYR A 40 1.13 9.30 10.48
N GLY A 41 0.54 10.12 9.62
CA GLY A 41 -0.90 10.03 9.32
C GLY A 41 -1.24 8.87 8.40
N VAL A 42 -2.52 8.68 8.17
CA VAL A 42 -2.99 7.69 7.19
C VAL A 42 -3.05 8.28 5.79
N THR A 43 -2.98 7.44 4.79
CA THR A 43 -3.26 7.81 3.40
C THR A 43 -4.70 7.42 3.06
N VAL A 44 -5.49 8.40 2.65
CA VAL A 44 -6.81 8.18 2.04
C VAL A 44 -6.62 8.04 0.54
N ALA A 45 -6.93 6.86 -0.02
CA ALA A 45 -6.61 6.58 -1.41
C ALA A 45 -7.66 5.71 -2.12
N ASN A 46 -7.59 5.66 -3.45
CA ASN A 46 -8.51 4.89 -4.29
C ASN A 46 -7.82 4.12 -5.44
N GLY A 47 -6.49 3.97 -5.35
CA GLY A 47 -5.66 3.30 -6.34
C GLY A 47 -5.13 4.22 -7.45
N MET A 48 -5.64 5.44 -7.55
CA MET A 48 -5.14 6.50 -8.47
C MET A 48 -4.71 7.73 -7.71
N LEU A 49 -5.54 8.21 -6.81
CA LEU A 49 -5.32 9.38 -5.99
C LEU A 49 -4.95 8.93 -4.57
N GLY A 50 -3.84 9.45 -4.04
CA GLY A 50 -3.45 9.30 -2.64
C GLY A 50 -3.37 10.66 -1.96
N ILE A 51 -4.02 10.80 -0.79
CA ILE A 51 -4.05 12.01 0.03
C ILE A 51 -3.53 11.64 1.41
N VAL A 52 -2.39 12.18 1.79
CA VAL A 52 -1.75 11.92 3.09
C VAL A 52 -2.25 12.92 4.12
N SER A 53 -2.77 12.43 5.23
CA SER A 53 -3.29 13.28 6.30
C SER A 53 -2.20 14.11 7.00
N SER A 54 -2.61 15.19 7.65
CA SER A 54 -1.75 16.15 8.33
C SER A 54 -2.09 16.24 9.83
N PRO A 55 -1.12 16.54 10.70
CA PRO A 55 -1.40 16.88 12.08
C PRO A 55 -2.06 18.25 12.24
N ASN A 56 -2.09 19.05 11.19
CA ASN A 56 -2.78 20.34 11.18
C ASN A 56 -4.22 20.14 10.72
N PRO A 57 -5.22 20.57 11.49
CA PRO A 57 -6.61 20.41 11.09
C PRO A 57 -6.90 21.18 9.79
N LEU A 58 -7.79 20.61 8.98
CA LEU A 58 -8.20 21.16 7.70
C LEU A 58 -7.09 21.26 6.64
N GLN A 59 -5.95 20.60 6.86
CA GLN A 59 -4.81 20.55 5.94
C GLN A 59 -4.48 19.10 5.60
N VAL A 60 -3.88 18.88 4.44
CA VAL A 60 -3.26 17.59 4.06
C VAL A 60 -1.76 17.77 3.90
N LYS A 61 -1.00 16.68 4.00
CA LYS A 61 0.46 16.73 3.89
C LYS A 61 0.92 16.69 2.44
N ASP A 62 0.45 15.70 1.69
CA ASP A 62 0.81 15.47 0.29
C ASP A 62 -0.38 14.92 -0.46
N VAL A 63 -0.42 15.18 -1.76
CA VAL A 63 -1.34 14.58 -2.74
C VAL A 63 -0.50 14.02 -3.88
N VAL A 64 -0.74 12.75 -4.25
CA VAL A 64 0.00 12.08 -5.33
C VAL A 64 -0.96 11.43 -6.32
N LEU A 65 -0.51 11.28 -7.58
CA LEU A 65 -1.20 10.53 -8.64
C LEU A 65 -0.39 9.30 -9.02
N ASN A 66 -1.00 8.13 -8.96
CA ASN A 66 -0.39 6.89 -9.41
C ASN A 66 -0.08 6.97 -10.92
N GLY A 67 1.09 6.51 -11.33
CA GLY A 67 1.51 6.50 -12.74
C GLY A 67 1.98 7.87 -13.29
N ALA A 68 2.06 8.91 -12.47
CA ALA A 68 2.63 10.19 -12.86
C ALA A 68 4.01 10.38 -12.23
N PHE A 69 5.06 10.35 -13.04
CA PHE A 69 6.47 10.45 -12.59
C PHE A 69 7.21 11.53 -13.38
N ASP A 70 8.16 12.19 -12.72
CA ASP A 70 9.12 13.08 -13.38
C ASP A 70 10.44 13.10 -12.62
N THR A 71 11.50 13.57 -13.26
CA THR A 71 12.83 13.63 -12.64
C THR A 71 12.95 14.86 -11.74
N TYR A 72 12.98 14.62 -10.43
CA TYR A 72 13.23 15.65 -9.41
C TYR A 72 13.67 15.03 -8.09
N GLY A 73 14.14 15.87 -7.16
CA GLY A 73 14.52 15.42 -5.82
C GLY A 73 15.82 14.62 -5.78
N ARG A 74 15.88 13.68 -4.85
CA ARG A 74 17.08 12.90 -4.57
C ARG A 74 17.34 11.86 -5.66
N GLY A 75 18.61 11.66 -6.00
CA GLY A 75 19.05 10.54 -6.83
C GLY A 75 19.16 10.84 -8.31
N ARG A 76 18.70 11.99 -8.78
CA ARG A 76 18.66 12.35 -10.21
C ARG A 76 17.89 11.32 -11.05
N VAL A 77 16.91 10.69 -10.44
CA VAL A 77 16.00 9.71 -11.03
C VAL A 77 14.57 10.24 -11.00
N SER A 78 13.65 9.53 -11.62
CA SER A 78 12.23 9.85 -11.55
C SER A 78 11.70 9.73 -10.11
N ASN A 79 10.66 10.48 -9.81
CA ASN A 79 9.88 10.38 -8.57
C ASN A 79 8.40 10.47 -8.91
N ILE A 80 7.54 9.80 -8.12
CA ILE A 80 6.11 10.01 -8.21
C ILE A 80 5.79 11.48 -7.95
N LEU A 81 4.95 12.08 -8.78
CA LEU A 81 4.64 13.50 -8.68
C LEU A 81 3.77 13.79 -7.46
N LYS A 82 4.26 14.70 -6.61
CA LYS A 82 3.38 15.45 -5.72
C LYS A 82 2.62 16.46 -6.57
N VAL A 83 1.31 16.45 -6.43
CA VAL A 83 0.41 17.30 -7.19
C VAL A 83 -0.28 18.31 -6.28
N PHE A 84 -1.09 19.19 -6.85
CA PHE A 84 -1.78 20.24 -6.11
C PHE A 84 -2.51 19.70 -4.88
N SER A 85 -2.33 20.41 -3.75
CA SER A 85 -3.14 20.20 -2.55
C SER A 85 -4.45 20.95 -2.71
N PHE A 86 -5.54 20.24 -2.90
CA PHE A 86 -6.88 20.81 -3.13
C PHE A 86 -7.88 20.47 -2.01
N ALA A 87 -7.44 19.69 -1.03
CA ALA A 87 -8.22 19.29 0.12
C ALA A 87 -7.99 20.20 1.35
N ASN A 88 -7.19 21.24 1.18
CA ASN A 88 -6.93 22.23 2.20
C ASN A 88 -8.10 23.21 2.34
N MET A 89 -8.38 23.60 3.58
CA MET A 89 -9.36 24.63 3.91
C MET A 89 -8.81 25.59 4.96
N ASN A 90 -9.02 26.86 4.78
CA ASN A 90 -8.86 27.87 5.81
C ASN A 90 -10.22 28.15 6.47
N LEU A 91 -10.22 28.50 7.75
CA LEU A 91 -11.43 28.88 8.46
C LEU A 91 -11.14 30.13 9.32
N ASP A 92 -11.92 31.18 9.10
CA ASP A 92 -11.96 32.33 9.97
C ASP A 92 -13.27 32.29 10.76
N VAL A 93 -13.20 32.64 12.06
CA VAL A 93 -14.35 32.77 12.94
C VAL A 93 -14.32 34.17 13.56
N ASP A 94 -15.39 34.95 13.37
CA ASP A 94 -15.49 36.36 13.75
C ASP A 94 -14.27 37.19 13.25
N GLY A 95 -13.88 36.95 11.99
CA GLY A 95 -12.76 37.62 11.32
C GLY A 95 -11.37 37.22 11.79
N ARG A 96 -11.23 36.17 12.61
CA ARG A 96 -9.94 35.67 13.09
C ARG A 96 -9.64 34.30 12.51
N ARG A 97 -8.46 34.15 11.87
CA ARG A 97 -7.96 32.89 11.37
C ARG A 97 -7.83 31.87 12.49
N LEU A 98 -8.31 30.66 12.24
CA LEU A 98 -8.17 29.50 13.11
C LEU A 98 -6.69 29.20 13.31
N GLY A 99 -6.23 29.25 14.57
CA GLY A 99 -4.87 28.93 14.96
C GLY A 99 -4.84 27.66 15.82
N ARG A 100 -3.81 26.83 15.66
CA ARG A 100 -3.69 25.55 16.39
C ARG A 100 -3.73 25.72 17.92
N ALA A 101 -3.16 26.80 18.45
CA ALA A 101 -3.16 27.08 19.89
C ALA A 101 -4.56 27.28 20.48
N ASP A 102 -5.53 27.64 19.66
CA ASP A 102 -6.92 27.90 20.05
C ASP A 102 -7.83 26.67 19.88
N ILE A 103 -7.27 25.52 19.44
CA ILE A 103 -7.99 24.28 19.17
C ILE A 103 -7.91 23.35 20.36
N THR A 104 -9.05 22.77 20.71
CA THR A 104 -9.19 21.71 21.72
C THR A 104 -9.95 20.52 21.15
N ASN A 105 -9.90 19.38 21.86
CA ASN A 105 -10.59 18.15 21.47
C ASN A 105 -10.26 17.69 20.04
N PHE A 106 -9.01 17.95 19.60
CA PHE A 106 -8.59 17.55 18.27
C PHE A 106 -8.41 16.04 18.19
N ALA A 107 -9.15 15.42 17.30
CA ALA A 107 -9.09 14.00 17.04
C ALA A 107 -9.23 13.71 15.54
N GLN A 108 -8.59 12.63 15.11
CA GLN A 108 -8.75 12.06 13.79
C GLN A 108 -9.15 10.58 13.92
N THR A 109 -10.00 10.10 13.04
CA THR A 109 -10.42 8.69 13.03
C THR A 109 -10.49 8.20 11.59
N LEU A 110 -9.73 7.16 11.28
CA LEU A 110 -9.91 6.43 10.03
C LEU A 110 -11.06 5.44 10.20
N ASP A 111 -12.09 5.58 9.39
CA ASP A 111 -13.12 4.56 9.16
C ASP A 111 -12.67 3.70 7.96
N MET A 112 -12.18 2.50 8.26
CA MET A 112 -11.66 1.59 7.22
C MET A 112 -12.76 1.02 6.35
N LYS A 113 -13.94 0.79 6.92
CA LYS A 113 -15.08 0.24 6.19
C LYS A 113 -15.58 1.20 5.13
N GLY A 114 -15.75 2.46 5.50
CA GLY A 114 -16.19 3.53 4.59
C GLY A 114 -15.03 4.27 3.91
N ALA A 115 -13.78 3.87 4.14
CA ALA A 115 -12.56 4.50 3.61
C ALA A 115 -12.58 6.03 3.72
N ALA A 116 -12.89 6.52 4.89
CA ALA A 116 -13.03 7.94 5.20
C ALA A 116 -12.17 8.34 6.40
N LEU A 117 -11.48 9.46 6.30
CA LEU A 117 -10.80 10.09 7.44
C LEU A 117 -11.66 11.20 8.01
N SER A 118 -12.12 11.02 9.25
CA SER A 118 -12.85 12.04 10.01
C SER A 118 -11.88 12.82 10.88
N THR A 119 -11.91 14.15 10.79
CA THR A 119 -11.20 15.08 11.66
C THR A 119 -12.20 15.91 12.44
N THR A 120 -12.06 15.97 13.77
CA THR A 120 -12.94 16.73 14.66
C THR A 120 -12.12 17.61 15.59
N PHE A 121 -12.63 18.80 15.90
CA PHE A 121 -12.03 19.69 16.89
C PHE A 121 -13.03 20.78 17.33
N ASP A 122 -12.71 21.39 18.46
CA ASP A 122 -13.38 22.62 18.92
C ASP A 122 -12.43 23.81 18.75
N TYR A 123 -12.95 24.93 18.24
CA TYR A 123 -12.23 26.20 18.19
C TYR A 123 -12.76 27.11 19.30
N LYS A 124 -11.90 27.35 20.31
CA LYS A 124 -12.28 28.03 21.54
C LYS A 124 -13.60 27.44 22.07
N ASP A 125 -14.48 28.22 22.56
CA ASP A 125 -15.87 27.80 22.90
C ASP A 125 -16.87 28.49 21.95
N VAL A 126 -16.53 28.55 20.65
CA VAL A 126 -17.32 29.25 19.63
C VAL A 126 -17.90 28.26 18.61
N VAL A 127 -17.09 27.40 18.05
CA VAL A 127 -17.55 26.39 17.08
C VAL A 127 -16.95 25.01 17.33
N SER A 128 -17.69 23.96 16.98
CA SER A 128 -17.17 22.61 16.76
C SER A 128 -17.14 22.32 15.26
N VAL A 129 -16.04 21.73 14.77
CA VAL A 129 -15.82 21.42 13.36
C VAL A 129 -15.67 19.93 13.19
N LYS A 130 -16.29 19.37 12.16
CA LYS A 130 -16.07 18.02 11.65
C LYS A 130 -15.78 18.08 10.16
N GLN A 131 -14.76 17.37 9.72
CA GLN A 131 -14.38 17.18 8.33
C GLN A 131 -14.29 15.69 8.05
N ASP A 132 -15.00 15.20 7.03
CA ASP A 132 -14.86 13.82 6.53
C ASP A 132 -14.26 13.87 5.11
N MET A 133 -13.11 13.23 4.90
CA MET A 133 -12.37 13.22 3.64
C MET A 133 -12.34 11.81 3.04
N MET A 134 -12.66 11.70 1.74
CA MET A 134 -12.70 10.46 0.97
C MET A 134 -12.07 10.65 -0.41
N ALA A 135 -11.16 9.76 -0.82
CA ALA A 135 -10.80 9.57 -2.22
C ALA A 135 -11.84 8.63 -2.84
N LEU A 136 -12.68 9.14 -3.76
CA LEU A 136 -13.86 8.41 -4.22
C LEU A 136 -13.50 7.16 -5.04
N ARG A 137 -13.91 5.96 -4.56
CA ARG A 137 -13.51 4.70 -5.21
C ARG A 137 -14.02 4.59 -6.65
N HIS A 138 -15.23 5.07 -6.96
CA HIS A 138 -15.80 5.04 -8.31
C HIS A 138 -15.32 6.17 -9.24
N LEU A 139 -14.68 7.22 -8.68
CA LEU A 139 -14.14 8.36 -9.44
C LEU A 139 -12.62 8.47 -9.18
N PRO A 140 -11.77 7.90 -10.06
CA PRO A 140 -10.34 7.69 -9.77
C PRO A 140 -9.55 8.97 -9.46
N HIS A 141 -9.95 10.09 -10.02
CA HIS A 141 -9.23 11.36 -9.92
C HIS A 141 -9.89 12.36 -8.95
N THR A 142 -10.93 11.95 -8.21
CA THR A 142 -11.80 12.87 -7.46
C THR A 142 -11.83 12.52 -5.97
N ALA A 143 -11.77 13.56 -5.14
CA ALA A 143 -12.03 13.47 -3.71
C ALA A 143 -13.26 14.29 -3.30
N LEU A 144 -13.89 13.86 -2.20
CA LEU A 144 -15.02 14.53 -1.55
C LEU A 144 -14.60 14.85 -0.11
N ILE A 145 -14.78 16.10 0.28
CA ILE A 145 -14.56 16.60 1.63
C ILE A 145 -15.86 17.21 2.15
N ASN A 146 -16.49 16.56 3.12
CA ASN A 146 -17.69 17.05 3.77
C ASN A 146 -17.32 17.84 5.03
N ILE A 147 -17.89 19.01 5.21
CA ILE A 147 -17.64 19.91 6.32
C ILE A 147 -18.93 20.15 7.10
N GLU A 148 -18.85 20.01 8.40
CA GLU A 148 -19.91 20.37 9.34
C GLU A 148 -19.34 21.32 10.39
N ILE A 149 -19.96 22.50 10.55
CA ILE A 149 -19.59 23.50 11.57
C ILE A 149 -20.81 23.77 12.44
N LYS A 150 -20.70 23.43 13.73
CA LYS A 150 -21.74 23.69 14.74
C LYS A 150 -21.35 24.88 15.58
N ALA A 151 -22.17 25.93 15.57
CA ALA A 151 -21.97 27.11 16.40
C ALA A 151 -22.39 26.82 17.86
N LYS A 152 -21.52 27.09 18.82
CA LYS A 152 -21.81 27.05 20.25
C LYS A 152 -22.32 28.41 20.76
N LYS A 153 -21.93 29.50 20.06
CA LYS A 153 -22.35 30.88 20.26
C LYS A 153 -22.71 31.51 18.93
N ASP A 154 -23.42 32.62 18.94
CA ASP A 154 -23.62 33.43 17.76
C ASP A 154 -22.25 33.83 17.18
N CYS A 155 -21.99 33.57 15.92
CA CYS A 155 -20.72 33.87 15.26
C CYS A 155 -20.87 34.04 13.75
N GLU A 156 -19.85 34.56 13.11
CA GLU A 156 -19.69 34.57 11.68
C GLU A 156 -18.52 33.65 11.27
N ILE A 157 -18.80 32.69 10.42
CA ILE A 157 -17.77 31.80 9.85
C ILE A 157 -17.41 32.25 8.44
N THR A 158 -16.12 32.18 8.10
CA THR A 158 -15.62 32.38 6.72
C THR A 158 -14.71 31.22 6.32
N PRO A 159 -15.31 30.10 5.85
CA PRO A 159 -14.54 29.00 5.26
C PRO A 159 -14.00 29.40 3.90
N ALA A 160 -12.78 28.92 3.58
CA ALA A 160 -12.14 29.11 2.30
C ALA A 160 -11.51 27.81 1.82
N SER A 161 -12.00 27.26 0.72
CA SER A 161 -11.35 26.16 0.01
C SER A 161 -10.07 26.67 -0.65
N VAL A 162 -8.98 25.92 -0.56
CA VAL A 162 -7.64 26.33 -1.01
C VAL A 162 -7.11 25.32 -2.01
N ILE A 163 -6.59 25.80 -3.15
CA ILE A 163 -5.68 25.04 -4.00
C ILE A 163 -4.28 25.61 -3.80
N GLU A 164 -3.35 24.74 -3.49
CA GLU A 164 -1.94 25.07 -3.25
C GLU A 164 -1.03 24.19 -4.11
N SER A 165 -0.07 24.82 -4.79
CA SER A 165 0.92 24.12 -5.60
C SER A 165 2.09 23.64 -4.72
N PRO A 166 2.52 22.39 -4.81
CA PRO A 166 3.75 21.95 -4.18
C PRO A 166 4.97 22.54 -4.91
N GLU A 167 6.10 22.61 -4.20
CA GLU A 167 7.34 23.23 -4.69
C GLU A 167 7.92 22.61 -5.99
N ASN A 168 7.60 21.35 -6.25
CA ASN A 168 8.09 20.62 -7.43
C ASN A 168 7.36 21.02 -8.73
N LEU A 169 6.21 21.67 -8.69
CA LEU A 169 5.50 22.11 -9.88
C LEU A 169 5.96 23.52 -10.31
N LYS A 170 5.95 23.78 -11.62
CA LYS A 170 6.42 25.02 -12.25
C LYS A 170 5.34 25.63 -13.14
N ASP A 171 5.50 26.89 -13.46
CA ASP A 171 4.63 27.64 -14.38
C ASP A 171 3.14 27.55 -14.00
N VAL A 172 2.87 27.71 -12.70
CA VAL A 172 1.52 27.62 -12.15
C VAL A 172 0.64 28.75 -12.71
N LYS A 173 -0.57 28.37 -13.13
CA LYS A 173 -1.62 29.28 -13.58
C LYS A 173 -2.89 29.00 -12.81
N ASN A 174 -3.41 30.01 -12.16
CA ASN A 174 -4.67 29.99 -11.42
C ASN A 174 -5.79 30.58 -12.29
N LEU A 175 -6.92 29.91 -12.32
CA LEU A 175 -8.09 30.24 -13.11
C LEU A 175 -9.33 30.15 -12.23
N TYR A 176 -10.31 31.01 -12.52
CA TYR A 176 -11.62 30.94 -11.89
C TYR A 176 -12.72 31.16 -12.93
N ALA A 177 -13.75 30.33 -12.89
CA ALA A 177 -14.94 30.44 -13.72
C ALA A 177 -16.19 30.03 -12.96
N GLU A 178 -17.35 30.54 -13.37
CA GLU A 178 -18.66 30.13 -12.84
C GLU A 178 -19.53 29.60 -13.99
N ILE A 179 -20.07 28.40 -13.81
CA ILE A 179 -21.14 27.87 -14.66
C ILE A 179 -22.48 28.21 -14.00
N ALA A 180 -23.07 29.32 -14.45
CA ALA A 180 -24.37 29.77 -13.96
C ALA A 180 -25.48 29.42 -14.95
N ARG A 181 -26.51 28.72 -14.51
CA ARG A 181 -27.72 28.35 -15.23
C ARG A 181 -28.93 28.52 -14.31
N PRO A 182 -30.18 28.50 -14.79
CA PRO A 182 -31.35 28.70 -13.95
C PRO A 182 -31.43 27.80 -12.71
N HIS A 183 -30.93 26.55 -12.82
CA HIS A 183 -31.01 25.55 -11.74
C HIS A 183 -29.65 25.13 -11.21
N VAL A 184 -28.53 25.68 -11.69
CA VAL A 184 -27.16 25.25 -11.38
C VAL A 184 -26.24 26.45 -11.21
N LEU A 185 -25.46 26.43 -10.15
CA LEU A 185 -24.26 27.26 -9.98
C LEU A 185 -23.09 26.34 -9.60
N ILE A 186 -22.07 26.31 -10.46
CA ILE A 186 -20.85 25.54 -10.18
C ILE A 186 -19.69 26.53 -10.30
N PRO A 187 -19.11 26.94 -9.18
CA PRO A 187 -17.85 27.67 -9.19
C PRO A 187 -16.72 26.67 -9.50
N LEU A 188 -15.83 27.03 -10.38
CA LEU A 188 -14.65 26.23 -10.74
C LEU A 188 -13.40 27.04 -10.42
N MET A 189 -12.70 26.61 -9.40
CA MET A 189 -11.36 27.09 -9.05
C MET A 189 -10.35 26.07 -9.61
N THR A 190 -9.54 26.48 -10.59
CA THR A 190 -8.66 25.58 -11.35
C THR A 190 -7.23 26.06 -11.31
N SER A 191 -6.27 25.15 -11.07
CA SER A 191 -4.84 25.42 -11.25
C SER A 191 -4.23 24.44 -12.24
N VAL A 192 -3.31 24.95 -13.05
CA VAL A 192 -2.55 24.17 -14.04
C VAL A 192 -1.07 24.47 -13.88
N ALA A 193 -0.23 23.45 -13.93
CA ALA A 193 1.22 23.60 -13.81
C ALA A 193 1.98 22.59 -14.66
N LYS A 194 3.28 22.80 -14.81
CA LYS A 194 4.22 21.85 -15.40
C LYS A 194 4.94 21.05 -14.31
N SER A 195 5.20 19.77 -14.58
CA SER A 195 6.10 18.97 -13.77
C SER A 195 7.55 19.48 -13.85
N PRO A 196 8.45 19.04 -12.98
CA PRO A 196 9.80 19.64 -12.85
C PRO A 196 10.62 19.76 -14.15
N THR A 197 10.53 18.77 -15.05
CA THR A 197 11.22 18.81 -16.36
C THR A 197 10.30 19.28 -17.48
N GLY A 198 9.01 19.48 -17.21
CA GLY A 198 8.00 19.80 -18.21
C GLY A 198 7.42 18.57 -18.93
N ARG A 199 7.78 17.36 -18.50
CA ARG A 199 7.28 16.09 -19.06
C ARG A 199 5.75 16.01 -18.99
N HIS A 200 5.17 16.46 -17.88
CA HIS A 200 3.74 16.45 -17.65
C HIS A 200 3.16 17.86 -17.44
N THR A 201 1.93 18.04 -17.88
CA THR A 201 1.05 19.08 -17.37
C THR A 201 0.14 18.45 -16.31
N VAL A 202 0.05 19.08 -15.15
CA VAL A 202 -0.84 18.68 -14.05
C VAL A 202 -1.92 19.73 -13.92
N ALA A 203 -3.17 19.31 -13.75
CA ALA A 203 -4.28 20.20 -13.53
C ALA A 203 -5.17 19.68 -12.39
N VAL A 204 -5.69 20.63 -11.61
CA VAL A 204 -6.66 20.40 -10.56
C VAL A 204 -7.80 21.37 -10.71
N SER A 205 -9.02 20.93 -10.44
CA SER A 205 -10.18 21.82 -10.30
C SER A 205 -10.94 21.46 -9.05
N ASN A 206 -11.43 22.45 -8.30
CA ASN A 206 -12.35 22.21 -7.19
C ASN A 206 -13.57 23.11 -7.22
N SER A 207 -14.60 22.71 -6.48
CA SER A 207 -15.88 23.42 -6.35
C SER A 207 -16.41 23.27 -4.94
N ILE A 208 -17.11 24.28 -4.45
CA ILE A 208 -17.89 24.23 -3.23
C ILE A 208 -19.34 23.88 -3.59
N VAL A 209 -19.89 22.87 -2.93
CA VAL A 209 -21.29 22.42 -3.08
C VAL A 209 -22.05 22.73 -1.81
N PHE A 210 -23.09 23.54 -1.92
CA PHE A 210 -23.95 23.95 -0.83
C PHE A 210 -25.20 23.07 -0.74
N GLU A 211 -25.78 22.97 0.46
CA GLU A 211 -27.10 22.33 0.69
C GLU A 211 -28.27 23.25 0.34
N GLU A 212 -28.04 24.56 0.30
CA GLU A 212 -29.04 25.56 -0.04
C GLU A 212 -29.53 25.43 -1.49
N SER A 213 -30.78 25.85 -1.71
CA SER A 213 -31.37 25.91 -3.04
C SER A 213 -30.73 27.03 -3.88
N ARG A 214 -30.73 26.84 -5.21
CA ARG A 214 -30.20 27.82 -6.17
C ARG A 214 -30.75 29.23 -5.91
N GLY A 215 -29.84 30.19 -5.73
CA GLY A 215 -30.12 31.59 -5.42
C GLY A 215 -30.21 31.92 -3.94
N GLN A 216 -30.07 30.93 -3.06
CA GLN A 216 -29.98 31.10 -1.59
C GLN A 216 -28.58 30.77 -1.06
N GLU A 217 -27.66 30.28 -1.92
CA GLU A 217 -26.31 29.97 -1.59
C GLU A 217 -25.54 31.23 -1.16
N PRO A 218 -24.58 31.11 -0.23
CA PRO A 218 -23.69 32.21 0.11
C PRO A 218 -22.97 32.76 -1.12
N ARG A 219 -22.71 34.06 -1.12
CA ARG A 219 -21.90 34.69 -2.17
C ARG A 219 -20.45 34.20 -2.04
N LEU A 220 -19.92 33.69 -3.14
CA LEU A 220 -18.52 33.28 -3.26
C LEU A 220 -17.62 34.47 -3.60
N ILE A 221 -16.41 34.43 -3.07
CA ILE A 221 -15.34 35.40 -3.33
C ILE A 221 -14.08 34.59 -3.68
N HIS A 222 -13.59 34.77 -4.91
CA HIS A 222 -12.31 34.21 -5.35
C HIS A 222 -11.19 35.19 -5.04
N GLU A 223 -10.06 34.69 -4.52
CA GLU A 223 -8.86 35.47 -4.23
C GLU A 223 -7.62 34.72 -4.72
N ASP A 224 -6.79 35.38 -5.52
CA ASP A 224 -5.43 34.97 -5.80
C ASP A 224 -4.49 35.58 -4.77
N TRP A 225 -3.82 34.76 -3.96
CA TRP A 225 -2.88 35.25 -2.96
C TRP A 225 -1.48 35.39 -3.53
N ASP A 226 -1.06 34.40 -4.33
CA ASP A 226 0.13 34.44 -5.15
C ASP A 226 0.00 33.41 -6.28
N TYR A 227 1.06 33.25 -7.09
CA TYR A 227 1.05 32.31 -8.20
C TYR A 227 0.93 30.81 -7.75
N ASN A 228 1.24 30.50 -6.50
CA ASN A 228 1.20 29.12 -5.97
C ASN A 228 -0.10 28.78 -5.26
N MET A 229 -0.91 29.77 -4.89
CA MET A 229 -2.10 29.55 -4.06
C MET A 229 -3.22 30.52 -4.44
N HIS A 230 -4.41 29.95 -4.60
CA HIS A 230 -5.65 30.72 -4.64
C HIS A 230 -6.75 30.05 -3.83
N LEU A 231 -7.77 30.80 -3.51
CA LEU A 231 -8.84 30.32 -2.64
C LEU A 231 -10.22 30.82 -3.06
N LEU A 232 -11.21 30.05 -2.67
CA LEU A 232 -12.64 30.36 -2.84
C LEU A 232 -13.29 30.37 -1.49
N LYS A 233 -13.80 31.53 -1.04
CA LYS A 233 -14.38 31.71 0.29
C LYS A 233 -15.79 32.25 0.25
N PHE A 234 -16.49 32.06 1.36
CA PHE A 234 -17.81 32.66 1.64
C PHE A 234 -17.96 32.97 3.10
N SER A 235 -18.90 33.85 3.47
CA SER A 235 -19.24 34.13 4.87
C SER A 235 -20.65 33.67 5.20
N LYS A 236 -20.85 33.19 6.42
CA LYS A 236 -22.15 32.75 6.96
C LYS A 236 -22.28 33.09 8.42
N LYS A 237 -23.35 33.82 8.78
CA LYS A 237 -23.73 34.06 10.17
C LYS A 237 -24.50 32.88 10.74
N LEU A 238 -24.09 32.39 11.89
CA LEU A 238 -24.70 31.25 12.58
C LEU A 238 -25.18 31.69 13.96
N LYS A 239 -26.38 31.18 14.35
CA LYS A 239 -26.87 31.29 15.69
C LYS A 239 -26.37 30.16 16.57
N ALA A 240 -26.30 30.40 17.88
CA ALA A 240 -25.92 29.36 18.85
C ALA A 240 -26.79 28.11 18.67
N GLY A 241 -26.20 26.95 18.61
CA GLY A 241 -26.84 25.65 18.36
C GLY A 241 -27.07 25.32 16.88
N GLN A 242 -26.90 26.25 15.95
CA GLN A 242 -27.07 26.01 14.52
C GLN A 242 -25.88 25.19 13.97
N THR A 243 -26.16 24.23 13.10
CA THR A 243 -25.17 23.46 12.34
C THR A 243 -25.24 23.86 10.87
N TYR A 244 -24.09 24.16 10.27
CA TYR A 244 -23.95 24.48 8.86
C TYR A 244 -23.14 23.41 8.14
N ARG A 245 -23.60 22.99 6.95
CA ARG A 245 -22.95 21.94 6.14
C ARG A 245 -22.71 22.42 4.72
N PHE A 246 -21.58 22.01 4.18
CA PHE A 246 -21.22 22.14 2.79
C PHE A 246 -20.16 21.10 2.43
N SER A 247 -19.87 20.95 1.14
CA SER A 247 -18.84 20.02 0.68
C SER A 247 -17.87 20.71 -0.27
N ILE A 248 -16.63 20.25 -0.28
CA ILE A 248 -15.63 20.57 -1.31
C ILE A 248 -15.45 19.32 -2.16
N ILE A 249 -15.52 19.46 -3.48
CA ILE A 249 -15.24 18.41 -4.45
C ILE A 249 -14.08 18.87 -5.28
N GLY A 250 -13.02 18.04 -5.36
CA GLY A 250 -11.84 18.35 -6.15
C GLY A 250 -11.42 17.17 -7.01
N SER A 251 -10.99 17.46 -8.24
CA SER A 251 -10.47 16.47 -9.18
C SER A 251 -9.11 16.92 -9.70
N VAL A 252 -8.14 15.99 -9.71
CA VAL A 252 -6.77 16.22 -10.15
C VAL A 252 -6.34 15.17 -11.17
N THR A 253 -5.70 15.60 -12.24
CA THR A 253 -5.18 14.71 -13.29
C THR A 253 -3.95 15.30 -13.97
N SER A 254 -3.33 14.53 -14.84
CA SER A 254 -2.13 14.97 -15.59
C SER A 254 -2.13 14.40 -17.00
N THR A 255 -1.18 14.88 -17.84
CA THR A 255 -0.96 14.32 -19.18
C THR A 255 -0.45 12.88 -19.18
N ALA A 256 -0.09 12.30 -18.03
CA ALA A 256 0.11 10.85 -17.90
C ALA A 256 -1.20 10.07 -18.07
N HIS A 257 -2.35 10.69 -17.79
CA HIS A 257 -3.66 10.06 -17.77
C HIS A 257 -4.61 10.56 -18.85
N ASN A 258 -4.58 11.88 -19.12
CA ASN A 258 -5.52 12.56 -20.01
C ASN A 258 -4.77 13.55 -20.90
N ALA A 259 -5.04 13.54 -22.20
CA ALA A 259 -4.38 14.44 -23.16
C ALA A 259 -4.63 15.93 -22.86
N ASP A 260 -5.77 16.28 -22.30
CA ASP A 260 -6.17 17.62 -21.89
C ASP A 260 -6.54 17.64 -20.40
N PRO A 261 -5.55 17.68 -19.48
CA PRO A 261 -5.80 17.56 -18.07
C PRO A 261 -6.60 18.72 -17.47
N GLN A 262 -6.50 19.94 -18.00
CA GLN A 262 -7.28 21.08 -17.49
C GLN A 262 -8.77 20.86 -17.72
N ASN A 263 -9.19 20.68 -18.95
CA ASN A 263 -10.60 20.49 -19.27
C ASN A 263 -11.16 19.23 -18.59
N GLU A 264 -10.33 18.19 -18.44
CA GLU A 264 -10.78 16.94 -17.81
C GLU A 264 -10.94 17.09 -16.28
N ALA A 265 -10.05 17.78 -15.58
CA ALA A 265 -10.22 18.10 -14.16
C ALA A 265 -11.50 18.90 -13.91
N GLU A 266 -11.78 19.91 -14.76
CA GLU A 266 -13.01 20.70 -14.68
C GLU A 266 -14.27 19.85 -14.95
N ARG A 267 -14.27 19.01 -16.02
CA ARG A 267 -15.39 18.10 -16.34
C ARG A 267 -15.69 17.13 -15.21
N MET A 268 -14.65 16.52 -14.62
CA MET A 268 -14.83 15.60 -13.48
C MET A 268 -15.40 16.32 -12.26
N THR A 269 -14.94 17.53 -11.96
CA THR A 269 -15.45 18.35 -10.87
C THR A 269 -16.90 18.75 -11.10
N ILE A 270 -17.26 19.19 -12.32
CA ILE A 270 -18.64 19.49 -12.71
C ILE A 270 -19.55 18.28 -12.54
N PHE A 271 -19.13 17.12 -13.08
CA PHE A 271 -19.89 15.88 -12.97
C PHE A 271 -20.13 15.52 -11.51
N ALA A 272 -19.09 15.49 -10.68
CA ALA A 272 -19.20 15.13 -9.27
C ALA A 272 -20.07 16.12 -8.48
N SER A 273 -19.97 17.43 -8.77
CA SER A 273 -20.81 18.45 -8.14
C SER A 273 -22.32 18.24 -8.44
N LEU A 274 -22.65 17.84 -9.67
CA LEU A 274 -24.03 17.56 -10.09
C LEU A 274 -24.58 16.25 -9.57
N GLU A 275 -23.70 15.23 -9.35
CA GLU A 275 -24.08 13.97 -8.69
C GLU A 275 -24.45 14.17 -7.22
N LYS A 276 -23.99 15.22 -6.58
CA LYS A 276 -24.18 15.63 -5.18
C LYS A 276 -23.51 14.69 -4.16
N PRO A 277 -23.05 15.22 -3.02
CA PRO A 277 -22.25 14.48 -2.02
C PRO A 277 -22.90 13.19 -1.53
N ALA A 278 -24.22 13.19 -1.24
CA ALA A 278 -24.92 11.99 -0.73
C ALA A 278 -24.87 10.81 -1.71
N ARG A 279 -25.05 11.08 -3.02
CA ARG A 279 -24.98 10.03 -4.04
C ARG A 279 -23.56 9.56 -4.30
N LEU A 280 -22.59 10.48 -4.26
CA LEU A 280 -21.17 10.12 -4.34
C LEU A 280 -20.75 9.19 -3.20
N MET A 281 -21.15 9.50 -1.95
CA MET A 281 -20.89 8.64 -0.79
C MET A 281 -21.55 7.27 -0.92
N GLN A 282 -22.80 7.22 -1.38
CA GLN A 282 -23.50 5.95 -1.59
C GLN A 282 -22.74 5.04 -2.56
N ARG A 283 -22.27 5.57 -3.68
CA ARG A 283 -21.51 4.81 -4.68
C ARG A 283 -20.13 4.41 -4.16
N HIS A 284 -19.45 5.32 -3.46
CA HIS A 284 -18.18 5.06 -2.82
C HIS A 284 -18.27 3.89 -1.82
N ASN A 285 -19.26 3.92 -0.93
CA ASN A 285 -19.49 2.86 0.05
C ASN A 285 -19.83 1.53 -0.62
N ALA A 286 -20.65 1.54 -1.67
CA ALA A 286 -20.99 0.32 -2.41
C ALA A 286 -19.76 -0.34 -3.08
N ASP A 287 -18.80 0.44 -3.55
CA ASP A 287 -17.56 -0.11 -4.11
C ASP A 287 -16.61 -0.64 -3.02
N TRP A 288 -16.56 0.00 -1.85
CA TRP A 288 -15.82 -0.53 -0.71
C TRP A 288 -16.48 -1.78 -0.12
N ASP A 289 -17.81 -1.86 -0.06
CA ASP A 289 -18.52 -3.08 0.36
C ASP A 289 -18.17 -4.29 -0.55
N LYS A 290 -17.94 -4.07 -1.87
CA LYS A 290 -17.45 -5.12 -2.77
C LYS A 290 -16.02 -5.56 -2.40
N LEU A 291 -15.13 -4.64 -2.05
CA LEU A 291 -13.79 -4.98 -1.60
C LEU A 291 -13.83 -5.77 -0.28
N TRP A 292 -14.64 -5.35 0.68
CA TRP A 292 -14.82 -6.03 1.96
C TRP A 292 -15.59 -7.36 1.87
N SER A 293 -16.06 -7.74 0.68
CA SER A 293 -16.57 -9.11 0.44
C SER A 293 -15.47 -10.17 0.54
N SER A 294 -14.20 -9.78 0.40
CA SER A 294 -13.03 -10.60 0.71
C SER A 294 -12.36 -10.04 1.95
N ASP A 295 -12.24 -10.87 2.99
CA ASP A 295 -11.81 -10.44 4.33
C ASP A 295 -11.05 -11.55 5.06
N ILE A 296 -10.33 -11.18 6.11
CA ILE A 296 -9.66 -12.06 7.05
C ILE A 296 -10.23 -11.80 8.44
N GLU A 297 -10.84 -12.82 9.03
CA GLU A 297 -11.45 -12.73 10.36
C GLU A 297 -10.67 -13.53 11.39
N ILE A 298 -10.37 -12.91 12.53
CA ILE A 298 -9.75 -13.54 13.71
C ILE A 298 -10.73 -13.50 14.86
N GLU A 299 -11.14 -14.67 15.36
CA GLU A 299 -11.96 -14.76 16.56
C GLU A 299 -11.10 -14.93 17.81
N GLY A 300 -11.33 -14.08 18.80
CA GLY A 300 -10.65 -14.14 20.10
C GLY A 300 -9.68 -12.99 20.36
N ASP A 301 -9.33 -12.18 19.33
CA ASP A 301 -8.39 -11.06 19.44
C ASP A 301 -8.87 -9.87 18.62
N ALA A 302 -9.58 -8.95 19.25
CA ALA A 302 -10.12 -7.76 18.59
C ALA A 302 -9.03 -6.76 18.13
N GLN A 303 -7.85 -6.76 18.80
CA GLN A 303 -6.75 -5.91 18.38
C GLN A 303 -6.12 -6.46 17.10
N ALA A 304 -5.81 -7.76 17.05
CA ALA A 304 -5.31 -8.40 15.83
C ALA A 304 -6.31 -8.25 14.67
N GLN A 305 -7.61 -8.36 14.91
CA GLN A 305 -8.64 -8.12 13.89
C GLN A 305 -8.61 -6.70 13.34
N ARG A 306 -8.45 -5.70 14.19
CA ARG A 306 -8.34 -4.30 13.74
C ARG A 306 -7.07 -4.06 12.93
N ASP A 307 -5.94 -4.65 13.34
CA ASP A 307 -4.67 -4.55 12.63
C ASP A 307 -4.75 -5.20 11.24
N VAL A 308 -5.48 -6.32 11.12
CA VAL A 308 -5.80 -6.98 9.84
C VAL A 308 -6.60 -6.04 8.93
N HIS A 309 -7.69 -5.46 9.42
CA HIS A 309 -8.48 -4.52 8.63
C HIS A 309 -7.65 -3.29 8.21
N PHE A 310 -6.73 -2.82 9.07
CA PHE A 310 -5.85 -1.71 8.75
C PHE A 310 -4.87 -2.05 7.63
N ALA A 311 -4.29 -3.24 7.64
CA ALA A 311 -3.43 -3.74 6.57
C ALA A 311 -4.19 -3.94 5.25
N LEU A 312 -5.37 -4.57 5.30
CA LEU A 312 -6.25 -4.77 4.13
C LEU A 312 -6.70 -3.43 3.54
N TYR A 313 -7.12 -2.47 4.39
CA TYR A 313 -7.51 -1.13 3.94
C TYR A 313 -6.40 -0.48 3.12
N HIS A 314 -5.16 -0.50 3.59
CA HIS A 314 -4.04 0.10 2.86
C HIS A 314 -3.78 -0.60 1.54
N LEU A 315 -3.73 -1.95 1.49
CA LEU A 315 -3.54 -2.66 0.23
C LEU A 315 -4.68 -2.38 -0.76
N TYR A 316 -5.93 -2.44 -0.33
CA TYR A 316 -7.09 -2.20 -1.19
C TYR A 316 -7.17 -0.74 -1.68
N SER A 317 -6.75 0.21 -0.86
CA SER A 317 -6.75 1.63 -1.21
C SER A 317 -5.65 2.00 -2.20
N PHE A 318 -4.52 1.27 -2.22
CA PHE A 318 -3.36 1.63 -3.05
C PHE A 318 -3.39 1.05 -4.46
N VAL A 319 -4.27 0.12 -4.75
CA VAL A 319 -4.40 -0.52 -6.07
C VAL A 319 -5.82 -0.39 -6.60
N ARG A 320 -5.96 -0.38 -7.93
CA ARG A 320 -7.24 -0.22 -8.61
C ARG A 320 -7.37 -1.20 -9.76
N GLU A 321 -8.52 -1.85 -9.82
CA GLU A 321 -8.88 -2.71 -10.95
C GLU A 321 -8.88 -1.95 -12.27
N GLY A 322 -8.43 -2.60 -13.34
CA GLY A 322 -8.49 -2.07 -14.71
C GLY A 322 -7.46 -0.98 -15.01
N THR A 323 -6.47 -0.78 -14.15
CA THR A 323 -5.35 0.14 -14.39
C THR A 323 -4.05 -0.63 -14.65
N PRO A 324 -3.08 -0.06 -15.38
CA PRO A 324 -1.77 -0.68 -15.58
C PRO A 324 -0.76 -0.17 -14.55
N TYR A 325 -1.16 0.03 -13.29
CA TYR A 325 -0.30 0.57 -12.25
C TYR A 325 -0.06 -0.44 -11.15
N SER A 326 1.11 -0.33 -10.51
CA SER A 326 1.57 -1.20 -9.44
C SER A 326 1.73 -0.42 -8.13
N LEU A 327 2.25 -1.10 -7.12
CA LEU A 327 2.41 -0.60 -5.77
C LEU A 327 3.89 -0.33 -5.47
N SER A 328 4.17 0.88 -4.96
CA SER A 328 5.44 1.18 -4.29
C SER A 328 5.46 0.52 -2.90
N PRO A 329 6.64 0.24 -2.30
CA PRO A 329 6.74 -0.16 -0.90
C PRO A 329 6.00 0.76 0.06
N MET A 330 5.86 2.06 -0.29
CA MET A 330 5.16 3.09 0.50
C MET A 330 3.73 3.35 0.01
N GLY A 331 3.19 2.52 -0.87
CA GLY A 331 1.87 2.71 -1.46
C GLY A 331 1.73 4.06 -2.16
N LEU A 332 0.57 4.70 -2.00
CA LEU A 332 0.28 6.03 -2.56
C LEU A 332 0.52 7.18 -1.55
N SER A 333 1.48 7.01 -0.63
CA SER A 333 1.89 8.10 0.26
C SER A 333 2.86 9.08 -0.40
N GLY A 334 3.63 8.63 -1.40
CA GLY A 334 4.66 9.45 -2.07
C GLY A 334 5.84 9.85 -1.17
N LEU A 335 6.03 9.18 -0.02
CA LEU A 335 6.94 9.61 1.04
C LEU A 335 8.19 8.75 1.20
N GLY A 336 8.52 7.89 0.25
CA GLY A 336 9.72 7.08 0.29
C GLY A 336 9.93 6.30 -0.99
N TYR A 337 11.15 5.82 -1.19
CA TYR A 337 11.55 5.03 -2.35
C TYR A 337 11.14 5.64 -3.70
N ASN A 338 11.08 6.97 -3.77
CA ASN A 338 10.69 7.73 -4.97
C ASN A 338 9.31 7.35 -5.56
N GLY A 339 8.51 6.55 -4.85
CA GLY A 339 7.28 5.96 -5.36
C GLY A 339 7.51 4.83 -6.37
N HIS A 340 8.74 4.33 -6.51
CA HIS A 340 9.11 3.27 -7.44
C HIS A 340 8.55 1.91 -7.02
N VAL A 341 8.43 1.01 -7.99
CA VAL A 341 7.97 -0.38 -7.83
C VAL A 341 9.18 -1.30 -7.77
N PHE A 342 9.26 -2.07 -6.67
CA PHE A 342 10.31 -3.04 -6.38
C PHE A 342 9.74 -4.48 -6.42
N TRP A 343 10.54 -5.46 -5.99
CA TRP A 343 10.12 -6.85 -5.79
C TRP A 343 9.11 -7.01 -4.64
N ASP A 344 8.98 -6.00 -3.82
CA ASP A 344 7.99 -5.85 -2.73
C ASP A 344 6.57 -6.14 -3.21
N THR A 345 6.25 -5.68 -4.41
CA THR A 345 4.96 -5.99 -5.02
C THR A 345 4.81 -7.48 -5.20
N GLU A 346 5.72 -8.12 -5.91
CA GLU A 346 5.57 -9.51 -6.36
C GLU A 346 5.58 -10.51 -5.22
N LEU A 347 6.41 -10.30 -4.17
CA LEU A 347 6.57 -11.27 -3.11
C LEU A 347 5.80 -10.97 -1.83
N TRP A 348 5.41 -9.72 -1.57
CA TRP A 348 4.70 -9.36 -0.34
C TRP A 348 3.30 -8.82 -0.55
N MET A 349 3.10 -7.85 -1.45
CA MET A 349 1.80 -7.20 -1.62
C MET A 349 0.87 -7.93 -2.61
N PHE A 350 1.43 -8.49 -3.67
CA PHE A 350 0.69 -9.24 -4.69
C PHE A 350 0.06 -10.54 -4.17
N PRO A 351 0.72 -11.40 -3.34
CA PRO A 351 0.12 -12.66 -2.92
C PRO A 351 -1.21 -12.49 -2.16
N PRO A 352 -1.35 -11.62 -1.14
CA PRO A 352 -2.65 -11.40 -0.50
C PRO A 352 -3.67 -10.77 -1.45
N LEU A 353 -3.27 -9.87 -2.36
CA LEU A 353 -4.16 -9.34 -3.40
C LEU A 353 -4.64 -10.45 -4.35
N LEU A 354 -3.74 -11.32 -4.81
CA LEU A 354 -4.09 -12.45 -5.68
C LEU A 354 -5.06 -13.42 -5.01
N MET A 355 -4.86 -13.67 -3.71
CA MET A 355 -5.73 -14.56 -2.95
C MET A 355 -7.13 -13.98 -2.74
N LEU A 356 -7.24 -12.68 -2.45
CA LEU A 356 -8.49 -12.04 -2.06
C LEU A 356 -9.18 -11.33 -3.23
N HIS A 357 -8.41 -10.69 -4.12
CA HIS A 357 -8.89 -9.89 -5.24
C HIS A 357 -8.00 -10.06 -6.47
N PRO A 358 -8.13 -11.19 -7.21
CA PRO A 358 -7.35 -11.42 -8.44
C PRO A 358 -7.45 -10.28 -9.46
N GLU A 359 -8.58 -9.57 -9.49
CA GLU A 359 -8.82 -8.40 -10.34
C GLU A 359 -7.94 -7.20 -9.98
N LEU A 360 -7.64 -6.99 -8.69
CA LEU A 360 -6.68 -5.97 -8.25
C LEU A 360 -5.24 -6.41 -8.56
N ALA A 361 -4.91 -7.67 -8.27
CA ALA A 361 -3.60 -8.24 -8.56
C ALA A 361 -3.26 -8.17 -10.07
N LYS A 362 -4.26 -8.28 -10.95
CA LYS A 362 -4.09 -8.14 -12.40
C LYS A 362 -3.44 -6.82 -12.79
N SER A 363 -3.78 -5.72 -12.13
CA SER A 363 -3.23 -4.39 -12.45
C SER A 363 -1.71 -4.34 -12.28
N THR A 364 -1.17 -5.00 -11.25
CA THR A 364 0.28 -5.08 -11.04
C THR A 364 0.97 -5.92 -12.11
N MET A 365 0.29 -6.95 -12.61
CA MET A 365 0.81 -7.77 -13.72
C MET A 365 0.77 -7.03 -15.06
N GLU A 366 -0.27 -6.24 -15.32
CA GLU A 366 -0.33 -5.37 -16.51
C GLU A 366 0.78 -4.31 -16.47
N TYR A 367 1.13 -3.75 -15.31
CA TYR A 367 2.28 -2.87 -15.15
C TYR A 367 3.58 -3.55 -15.62
N ARG A 368 3.87 -4.77 -15.15
CA ARG A 368 5.06 -5.51 -15.55
C ARG A 368 5.05 -5.90 -17.03
N PHE A 369 3.89 -6.28 -17.57
CA PHE A 369 3.76 -6.56 -19.00
C PHE A 369 4.02 -5.31 -19.85
N ASN A 370 3.50 -4.16 -19.47
CA ASN A 370 3.74 -2.91 -20.20
C ASN A 370 5.22 -2.48 -20.17
N GLY A 371 5.94 -2.85 -19.11
CA GLY A 371 7.39 -2.63 -18.99
C GLY A 371 8.26 -3.64 -19.77
N LEU A 372 7.69 -4.66 -20.42
CA LEU A 372 8.44 -5.77 -21.01
C LEU A 372 9.47 -5.32 -22.06
N GLU A 373 9.08 -4.47 -22.99
CA GLU A 373 10.00 -4.00 -24.05
C GLU A 373 11.17 -3.20 -23.47
N LYS A 374 10.92 -2.46 -22.38
CA LYS A 374 11.98 -1.74 -21.69
C LYS A 374 12.91 -2.70 -20.92
N ALA A 375 12.34 -3.73 -20.28
CA ALA A 375 13.13 -4.78 -19.62
C ALA A 375 14.01 -5.55 -20.62
N LYS A 376 13.54 -5.79 -21.85
CA LYS A 376 14.36 -6.35 -22.95
C LYS A 376 15.52 -5.41 -23.33
N SER A 377 15.22 -4.12 -23.45
CA SER A 377 16.26 -3.10 -23.68
C SER A 377 17.27 -3.07 -22.54
N ASN A 378 16.84 -3.18 -21.28
CA ASN A 378 17.74 -3.24 -20.12
C ASN A 378 18.68 -4.47 -20.20
N ALA A 379 18.15 -5.65 -20.53
CA ALA A 379 18.96 -6.86 -20.71
C ALA A 379 20.00 -6.70 -21.82
N SER A 380 19.58 -6.24 -23.00
CA SER A 380 20.48 -6.09 -24.16
C SER A 380 21.57 -5.04 -23.92
N SER A 381 21.27 -3.96 -23.21
CA SER A 381 22.25 -2.91 -22.84
C SER A 381 23.38 -3.45 -21.95
N TRP A 382 23.16 -4.58 -21.28
CA TRP A 382 24.14 -5.22 -20.39
C TRP A 382 24.69 -6.53 -20.95
N GLY A 383 24.42 -6.81 -22.22
CA GLY A 383 24.96 -7.95 -22.96
C GLY A 383 24.19 -9.26 -22.73
N TYR A 384 22.98 -9.21 -22.16
CA TYR A 384 22.14 -10.39 -21.94
C TYR A 384 20.99 -10.47 -22.95
N LYS A 385 20.43 -11.66 -23.12
CA LYS A 385 19.19 -11.93 -23.87
C LYS A 385 17.97 -11.78 -22.95
N GLY A 386 16.80 -11.77 -23.54
CA GLY A 386 15.54 -11.75 -22.81
C GLY A 386 15.25 -10.42 -22.12
N ALA A 387 14.60 -10.45 -20.96
CA ALA A 387 14.17 -9.28 -20.23
C ALA A 387 14.75 -9.21 -18.82
N LYS A 388 15.49 -8.11 -18.48
CA LYS A 388 15.94 -7.75 -17.13
C LYS A 388 15.04 -6.64 -16.61
N TYR A 389 14.14 -6.97 -15.69
CA TYR A 389 13.33 -5.96 -15.03
C TYR A 389 14.20 -5.09 -14.12
N PRO A 390 13.82 -3.77 -13.98
CA PRO A 390 14.57 -2.85 -13.13
C PRO A 390 14.42 -3.22 -11.65
N TRP A 391 15.45 -2.93 -10.86
CA TRP A 391 15.35 -3.02 -9.40
C TRP A 391 14.32 -2.00 -8.88
N GLU A 392 14.45 -0.74 -9.29
CA GLU A 392 13.46 0.31 -9.04
C GLU A 392 12.78 0.69 -10.36
N GLY A 393 11.48 0.39 -10.48
CA GLY A 393 10.69 0.70 -11.68
C GLY A 393 9.82 1.93 -11.50
N ASP A 394 9.88 2.86 -12.46
CA ASP A 394 8.94 3.97 -12.60
C ASP A 394 7.81 3.64 -13.61
N ASP A 395 7.12 4.64 -14.13
CA ASP A 395 6.06 4.48 -15.14
C ASP A 395 6.57 4.04 -16.53
N THR A 396 7.90 4.09 -16.77
CA THR A 396 8.50 3.72 -18.07
C THR A 396 9.01 2.27 -18.11
N GLY A 397 9.20 1.66 -16.95
CA GLY A 397 9.82 0.33 -16.81
C GLY A 397 11.34 0.31 -17.04
N GLN A 398 12.00 1.48 -17.12
CA GLN A 398 13.46 1.53 -17.13
C GLN A 398 14.05 1.40 -15.73
N GLU A 399 15.37 1.13 -15.66
CA GLU A 399 16.09 1.10 -14.40
C GLU A 399 16.19 2.51 -13.82
N SER A 400 15.52 2.74 -12.68
CA SER A 400 15.42 4.03 -12.01
C SER A 400 16.09 4.03 -10.63
N THR A 401 16.90 3.02 -10.32
CA THR A 401 17.70 2.98 -9.10
C THR A 401 18.77 4.08 -9.12
N PRO A 402 18.95 4.84 -8.04
CA PRO A 402 20.01 5.83 -7.92
C PRO A 402 21.40 5.21 -8.18
N VAL A 403 22.25 5.91 -8.94
CA VAL A 403 23.51 5.37 -9.45
C VAL A 403 24.53 4.92 -8.40
N TRP A 404 24.39 5.35 -7.14
CA TRP A 404 25.27 4.93 -6.03
C TRP A 404 24.86 3.59 -5.42
N ALA A 405 23.66 3.06 -5.73
CA ALA A 405 23.18 1.80 -5.21
C ALA A 405 23.53 0.65 -6.15
N LEU A 406 24.32 -0.32 -5.66
CA LEU A 406 24.72 -1.50 -6.44
C LEU A 406 23.54 -2.42 -6.78
N THR A 407 22.41 -2.23 -6.12
CA THR A 407 21.18 -2.98 -6.36
C THR A 407 20.66 -2.82 -7.80
N GLY A 408 20.68 -1.61 -8.36
CA GLY A 408 20.27 -1.37 -9.75
C GLY A 408 21.00 -2.26 -10.77
N PRO A 409 22.35 -2.24 -10.82
CA PRO A 409 23.10 -3.09 -11.73
C PRO A 409 23.10 -4.57 -11.37
N PHE A 410 22.99 -4.99 -10.09
CA PHE A 410 23.32 -6.36 -9.70
C PHE A 410 22.26 -7.11 -8.89
N GLN A 411 21.17 -6.49 -8.46
CA GLN A 411 20.08 -7.19 -7.77
C GLN A 411 19.06 -7.75 -8.77
N HIS A 412 19.43 -8.85 -9.39
CA HIS A 412 18.73 -9.40 -10.56
C HIS A 412 17.52 -10.27 -10.19
N HIS A 413 17.41 -10.73 -8.95
CA HIS A 413 16.33 -11.63 -8.53
C HIS A 413 14.92 -11.05 -8.74
N ILE A 414 14.77 -9.70 -8.78
CA ILE A 414 13.48 -9.06 -9.13
C ILE A 414 12.94 -9.57 -10.46
N THR A 415 13.80 -9.84 -11.44
CA THR A 415 13.40 -10.40 -12.73
C THR A 415 12.71 -11.76 -12.55
N GLY A 416 13.26 -12.60 -11.65
CA GLY A 416 12.64 -13.85 -11.26
C GLY A 416 11.31 -13.65 -10.51
N CYS A 417 11.25 -12.67 -9.58
CA CYS A 417 10.03 -12.36 -8.84
C CYS A 417 8.86 -11.99 -9.77
N VAL A 418 9.14 -11.23 -10.83
CA VAL A 418 8.15 -10.91 -11.87
C VAL A 418 7.64 -12.18 -12.55
N GLY A 419 8.54 -13.08 -12.98
CA GLY A 419 8.18 -14.35 -13.58
C GLY A 419 7.35 -15.24 -12.64
N HIS A 420 7.76 -15.32 -11.36
CA HIS A 420 7.02 -16.01 -10.31
C HIS A 420 5.58 -15.51 -10.20
N ALA A 421 5.39 -14.20 -10.06
CA ALA A 421 4.06 -13.61 -9.94
C ALA A 421 3.18 -13.86 -11.17
N MET A 422 3.73 -13.77 -12.40
CA MET A 422 3.02 -14.09 -13.64
C MET A 422 2.46 -15.52 -13.63
N TRP A 423 3.26 -16.49 -13.19
CA TRP A 423 2.81 -17.87 -13.11
C TRP A 423 1.78 -18.08 -12.00
N LYS A 424 2.01 -17.49 -10.80
CA LYS A 424 1.04 -17.57 -9.69
C LYS A 424 -0.31 -16.97 -10.05
N TYR A 425 -0.34 -15.87 -10.81
CA TYR A 425 -1.59 -15.32 -11.34
C TYR A 425 -2.34 -16.33 -12.20
N TYR A 426 -1.65 -16.99 -13.14
CA TYR A 426 -2.26 -18.05 -13.94
C TYR A 426 -2.72 -19.26 -13.10
N GLN A 427 -1.93 -19.68 -12.12
CA GLN A 427 -2.31 -20.80 -11.24
C GLN A 427 -3.62 -20.54 -10.48
N VAL A 428 -3.90 -19.31 -10.09
CA VAL A 428 -5.16 -18.94 -9.40
C VAL A 428 -6.31 -18.74 -10.39
N THR A 429 -6.07 -18.04 -11.50
CA THR A 429 -7.15 -17.64 -12.41
C THR A 429 -7.50 -18.69 -13.46
N LYS A 430 -6.54 -19.53 -13.84
CA LYS A 430 -6.63 -20.47 -14.97
C LYS A 430 -7.00 -19.82 -16.30
N ASP A 431 -6.80 -18.51 -16.43
CA ASP A 431 -7.07 -17.73 -17.64
C ASP A 431 -5.98 -18.01 -18.70
N LYS A 432 -6.24 -18.96 -19.59
CA LYS A 432 -5.31 -19.33 -20.67
C LYS A 432 -5.13 -18.22 -21.70
N GLU A 433 -6.14 -17.39 -21.93
CA GLU A 433 -6.01 -16.28 -22.89
C GLU A 433 -5.12 -15.19 -22.32
N TRP A 434 -5.27 -14.87 -21.04
CA TRP A 434 -4.34 -13.98 -20.35
C TRP A 434 -2.92 -14.56 -20.31
N LEU A 435 -2.78 -15.86 -20.01
CA LEU A 435 -1.46 -16.51 -20.05
C LEU A 435 -0.83 -16.37 -21.43
N LYS A 436 -1.57 -16.62 -22.49
CA LYS A 436 -1.08 -16.52 -23.88
C LYS A 436 -0.66 -15.11 -24.26
N THR A 437 -1.46 -14.10 -23.89
CA THR A 437 -1.30 -12.72 -24.38
C THR A 437 -0.50 -11.81 -23.44
N ARG A 438 -0.33 -12.21 -22.18
CA ARG A 438 0.35 -11.41 -21.13
C ARG A 438 1.40 -12.22 -20.39
N GLY A 439 1.01 -13.30 -19.72
CA GLY A 439 1.89 -14.06 -18.82
C GLY A 439 3.06 -14.72 -19.56
N TYR A 440 2.78 -15.47 -20.63
CA TYR A 440 3.82 -16.21 -21.35
C TYR A 440 4.84 -15.33 -22.08
N PRO A 441 4.47 -14.22 -22.75
CA PRO A 441 5.45 -13.28 -23.28
C PRO A 441 6.47 -12.81 -22.24
N VAL A 442 6.03 -12.49 -21.00
CA VAL A 442 6.92 -12.12 -19.91
C VAL A 442 7.75 -13.30 -19.44
N LEU A 443 7.12 -14.45 -19.14
CA LEU A 443 7.80 -15.65 -18.66
C LEU A 443 8.90 -16.11 -19.62
N LYS A 444 8.62 -16.08 -20.93
CA LYS A 444 9.59 -16.45 -21.98
C LYS A 444 10.83 -15.56 -21.91
N GLU A 445 10.65 -14.25 -21.94
CA GLU A 445 11.77 -13.30 -21.97
C GLU A 445 12.54 -13.30 -20.65
N VAL A 446 11.88 -13.49 -19.50
CA VAL A 446 12.51 -13.69 -18.20
C VAL A 446 13.36 -14.97 -18.17
N ALA A 447 12.84 -16.07 -18.72
CA ALA A 447 13.58 -17.32 -18.81
C ALA A 447 14.78 -17.22 -19.77
N ASP A 448 14.64 -16.54 -20.91
CA ASP A 448 15.73 -16.27 -21.82
C ASP A 448 16.82 -15.40 -21.17
N PHE A 449 16.45 -14.45 -20.30
CA PHE A 449 17.42 -13.70 -19.50
C PHE A 449 18.21 -14.62 -18.56
N TRP A 450 17.55 -15.44 -17.74
CA TRP A 450 18.23 -16.32 -16.80
C TRP A 450 19.10 -17.36 -17.50
N ALA A 451 18.65 -17.90 -18.63
CA ALA A 451 19.48 -18.82 -19.43
C ALA A 451 20.74 -18.14 -19.99
N SER A 452 20.65 -16.85 -20.37
CA SER A 452 21.82 -16.10 -20.86
C SER A 452 22.71 -15.54 -19.74
N ARG A 453 22.14 -15.35 -18.51
CA ARG A 453 22.84 -14.80 -17.34
C ARG A 453 23.65 -15.84 -16.59
N SER A 454 23.25 -17.11 -16.71
CA SER A 454 23.89 -18.22 -16.04
C SER A 454 25.12 -18.70 -16.84
N GLU A 455 26.24 -18.90 -16.16
CA GLU A 455 27.52 -19.31 -16.75
C GLU A 455 27.79 -20.78 -16.43
N LYS A 456 28.22 -21.56 -17.44
CA LYS A 456 28.61 -22.96 -17.21
C LYS A 456 30.02 -23.03 -16.66
N GLY A 457 30.17 -23.53 -15.44
CA GLY A 457 31.44 -23.70 -14.76
C GLY A 457 32.22 -24.92 -15.25
N ALA A 458 33.48 -25.01 -14.82
CA ALA A 458 34.36 -26.14 -15.10
C ALA A 458 33.87 -27.46 -14.44
N ASP A 459 33.03 -27.37 -13.40
CA ASP A 459 32.39 -28.50 -12.74
C ASP A 459 31.16 -29.01 -13.51
N GLY A 460 30.83 -28.37 -14.65
CA GLY A 460 29.72 -28.74 -15.53
C GLY A 460 28.36 -28.20 -15.08
N LYS A 461 28.29 -27.48 -13.95
CA LYS A 461 27.10 -26.85 -13.41
C LYS A 461 26.92 -25.42 -13.93
N TYR A 462 25.79 -24.80 -13.59
CA TYR A 462 25.52 -23.40 -13.92
C TYR A 462 25.60 -22.54 -12.69
N HIS A 463 26.22 -21.37 -12.83
CA HIS A 463 26.50 -20.40 -11.79
C HIS A 463 25.95 -19.03 -12.17
N ILE A 464 25.49 -18.26 -11.20
CA ILE A 464 25.18 -16.84 -11.35
C ILE A 464 26.15 -16.07 -10.48
N ILE A 465 27.09 -15.40 -11.12
CA ILE A 465 28.18 -14.69 -10.45
C ILE A 465 27.86 -13.20 -10.29
N ASN A 466 28.49 -12.56 -9.31
CA ASN A 466 28.45 -11.13 -9.10
C ASN A 466 27.01 -10.56 -9.01
N VAL A 467 26.33 -10.83 -7.89
CA VAL A 467 24.99 -10.34 -7.57
C VAL A 467 24.97 -9.60 -6.25
N VAL A 468 23.93 -8.79 -6.04
CA VAL A 468 23.44 -8.37 -4.74
C VAL A 468 22.35 -9.36 -4.33
N CYS A 469 22.43 -9.89 -3.11
CA CYS A 469 21.49 -10.86 -2.57
C CYS A 469 20.12 -10.24 -2.23
N ALA A 470 19.14 -11.07 -1.90
CA ALA A 470 17.95 -10.61 -1.20
C ALA A 470 18.31 -10.04 0.18
N ASP A 471 19.28 -10.62 0.88
CA ASP A 471 19.99 -9.93 1.95
C ASP A 471 20.92 -8.86 1.35
N GLU A 472 20.43 -7.63 1.26
CA GLU A 472 21.12 -6.51 0.61
C GLU A 472 22.45 -6.09 1.28
N TRP A 473 22.83 -6.73 2.41
CA TRP A 473 24.17 -6.55 3.00
C TRP A 473 25.22 -7.42 2.31
N ALA A 474 24.79 -8.41 1.52
CA ALA A 474 25.67 -9.25 0.73
C ALA A 474 25.70 -8.77 -0.73
N GLU A 475 26.73 -7.99 -1.06
CA GLU A 475 26.96 -7.42 -2.38
C GLU A 475 28.19 -8.04 -3.05
N ASN A 476 28.18 -8.12 -4.38
CA ASN A 476 29.30 -8.64 -5.21
C ASN A 476 29.71 -10.06 -4.81
N VAL A 477 28.71 -10.93 -4.72
CA VAL A 477 28.88 -12.35 -4.35
C VAL A 477 28.38 -13.27 -5.47
N ASP A 478 28.81 -14.53 -5.42
CA ASP A 478 28.49 -15.55 -6.41
C ASP A 478 27.53 -16.59 -5.81
N ASP A 479 26.69 -17.17 -6.67
CA ASP A 479 25.80 -18.28 -6.35
C ASP A 479 24.93 -18.04 -5.12
N ASN A 480 24.29 -16.85 -5.10
CA ASN A 480 23.31 -16.57 -4.05
C ASN A 480 22.13 -17.54 -4.12
N ALA A 481 21.75 -18.09 -2.98
CA ALA A 481 20.75 -19.13 -2.86
C ALA A 481 19.40 -18.70 -3.41
N PHE A 482 18.88 -17.54 -2.99
CA PHE A 482 17.60 -17.03 -3.47
C PHE A 482 17.64 -16.69 -4.96
N THR A 483 18.69 -15.99 -5.42
CA THR A 483 18.84 -15.64 -6.85
C THR A 483 18.86 -16.89 -7.74
N ASN A 484 19.64 -17.91 -7.37
CA ASN A 484 19.71 -19.17 -8.12
C ASN A 484 18.39 -19.95 -8.02
N GLY A 485 17.74 -19.92 -6.85
CA GLY A 485 16.47 -20.61 -6.59
C GLY A 485 15.31 -20.04 -7.42
N ILE A 486 15.16 -18.73 -7.46
CA ILE A 486 14.09 -18.10 -8.23
C ILE A 486 14.34 -18.19 -9.74
N ALA A 487 15.60 -18.12 -10.19
CA ALA A 487 15.96 -18.37 -11.58
C ALA A 487 15.58 -19.78 -12.00
N LYS A 488 15.91 -20.79 -11.18
CA LYS A 488 15.55 -22.20 -11.40
C LYS A 488 14.02 -22.39 -11.48
N GLU A 489 13.28 -21.80 -10.56
CA GLU A 489 11.81 -21.90 -10.52
C GLU A 489 11.17 -21.31 -11.77
N VAL A 490 11.57 -20.10 -12.17
CA VAL A 490 10.96 -19.39 -13.31
C VAL A 490 11.32 -20.04 -14.66
N LEU A 491 12.51 -20.58 -14.81
CA LEU A 491 12.86 -21.42 -15.97
C LEU A 491 11.93 -22.63 -16.09
N GLY A 492 11.58 -23.25 -14.95
CA GLY A 492 10.56 -24.31 -14.87
C GLY A 492 9.17 -23.80 -15.25
N PHE A 493 8.73 -22.66 -14.72
CA PHE A 493 7.44 -22.06 -15.02
C PHE A 493 7.28 -21.67 -16.49
N ALA A 494 8.31 -21.11 -17.12
CA ALA A 494 8.30 -20.80 -18.55
C ALA A 494 8.14 -22.09 -19.41
N THR A 495 8.80 -23.16 -18.98
CA THR A 495 8.65 -24.48 -19.61
C THR A 495 7.20 -24.99 -19.49
N GLN A 496 6.62 -24.95 -18.29
CA GLN A 496 5.23 -25.37 -18.04
C GLN A 496 4.22 -24.49 -18.79
N ALA A 497 4.47 -23.17 -18.85
CA ALA A 497 3.60 -22.24 -19.59
C ALA A 497 3.59 -22.54 -21.08
N ALA A 498 4.76 -22.79 -21.70
CA ALA A 498 4.85 -23.20 -23.09
C ALA A 498 4.04 -24.48 -23.34
N GLN A 499 4.24 -25.52 -22.53
CA GLN A 499 3.50 -26.80 -22.62
C GLN A 499 2.00 -26.60 -22.45
N THR A 500 1.57 -25.78 -21.49
CA THR A 500 0.15 -25.46 -21.24
C THR A 500 -0.52 -24.82 -22.45
N LEU A 501 0.24 -24.04 -23.22
CA LEU A 501 -0.18 -23.38 -24.44
C LEU A 501 0.00 -24.25 -25.70
N GLY A 502 0.48 -25.51 -25.57
CA GLY A 502 0.76 -26.40 -26.69
C GLY A 502 1.98 -25.99 -27.52
N MET A 503 2.90 -25.26 -26.94
CA MET A 503 4.13 -24.77 -27.57
C MET A 503 5.33 -25.59 -27.10
N SER A 504 6.37 -25.68 -27.95
CA SER A 504 7.64 -26.30 -27.55
C SER A 504 8.48 -25.31 -26.71
N PRO A 505 8.85 -25.68 -25.49
CA PRO A 505 9.74 -24.83 -24.67
C PRO A 505 11.17 -24.81 -25.24
N ASN A 506 11.91 -23.74 -24.94
CA ASN A 506 13.35 -23.69 -25.23
C ASN A 506 14.09 -24.74 -24.36
N PRO A 507 14.86 -25.69 -24.97
CA PRO A 507 15.54 -26.75 -24.21
C PRO A 507 16.61 -26.22 -23.25
N ASP A 508 17.16 -25.05 -23.51
CA ASP A 508 18.17 -24.43 -22.65
C ASP A 508 17.60 -24.09 -21.27
N TRP A 509 16.30 -23.73 -21.16
CA TRP A 509 15.68 -23.42 -19.89
C TRP A 509 15.75 -24.59 -18.90
N LYS A 510 15.41 -25.79 -19.37
CA LYS A 510 15.51 -26.99 -18.53
C LYS A 510 16.96 -27.34 -18.20
N THR A 511 17.85 -27.24 -19.16
CA THR A 511 19.28 -27.55 -18.99
C THR A 511 19.90 -26.65 -17.93
N VAL A 512 19.62 -25.34 -17.98
CA VAL A 512 20.13 -24.37 -17.00
C VAL A 512 19.46 -24.59 -15.64
N ALA A 513 18.13 -24.77 -15.59
CA ALA A 513 17.40 -24.99 -14.34
C ALA A 513 17.90 -26.22 -13.57
N ASP A 514 18.15 -27.33 -14.28
CA ASP A 514 18.66 -28.57 -13.67
C ASP A 514 20.10 -28.42 -13.17
N GLY A 515 20.91 -27.59 -13.83
CA GLY A 515 22.31 -27.38 -13.51
C GLY A 515 22.64 -26.26 -12.55
N LEU A 516 21.70 -25.33 -12.25
CA LEU A 516 21.91 -24.23 -11.31
C LEU A 516 22.22 -24.76 -9.90
N VAL A 517 23.29 -24.24 -9.29
CA VAL A 517 23.77 -24.69 -7.98
C VAL A 517 22.93 -24.04 -6.86
N ILE A 518 22.64 -24.81 -5.82
CA ILE A 518 22.24 -24.35 -4.49
C ILE A 518 23.30 -24.90 -3.53
N LEU A 519 24.10 -24.02 -2.97
CA LEU A 519 25.22 -24.39 -2.14
C LEU A 519 24.77 -24.85 -0.76
N LYS A 520 25.56 -25.74 -0.14
CA LYS A 520 25.30 -26.22 1.23
C LYS A 520 26.60 -26.25 2.03
N PHE A 521 26.47 -26.04 3.32
CA PHE A 521 27.52 -26.35 4.28
C PHE A 521 27.69 -27.87 4.42
N PRO A 522 28.81 -28.33 5.00
CA PRO A 522 29.06 -29.76 5.20
C PRO A 522 28.02 -30.48 6.03
N ASP A 523 27.32 -29.75 6.91
CA ASP A 523 26.24 -30.26 7.75
C ASP A 523 24.89 -30.35 7.02
N GLY A 524 24.82 -29.85 5.76
CA GLY A 524 23.64 -29.86 4.91
C GLY A 524 22.76 -28.62 5.02
N THR A 525 23.08 -27.64 5.89
CA THR A 525 22.41 -26.32 5.91
C THR A 525 22.66 -25.61 4.56
N THR A 526 21.63 -24.99 4.02
CA THR A 526 21.77 -24.22 2.78
C THR A 526 22.67 -23.02 3.02
N ARG A 527 23.64 -22.83 2.14
CA ARG A 527 24.60 -21.71 2.21
C ARG A 527 24.09 -20.54 1.38
N GLU A 528 24.12 -19.35 1.93
CA GLU A 528 23.51 -18.17 1.28
C GLU A 528 24.20 -17.79 -0.03
N HIS A 529 25.54 -17.76 -0.05
CA HIS A 529 26.36 -17.51 -1.25
C HIS A 529 27.73 -18.16 -1.13
N ALA A 530 28.51 -18.17 -2.20
CA ALA A 530 29.76 -18.93 -2.28
C ALA A 530 30.79 -18.61 -1.18
N THR A 531 30.84 -17.37 -0.73
CA THR A 531 31.76 -16.91 0.32
C THR A 531 31.15 -16.76 1.69
N TYR A 532 29.82 -16.98 1.85
CA TYR A 532 29.10 -16.84 3.13
C TYR A 532 29.65 -17.80 4.20
N ASN A 533 29.89 -17.29 5.39
CA ASN A 533 30.47 -18.05 6.50
C ASN A 533 29.83 -17.72 7.87
N GLY A 534 28.57 -17.30 7.90
CA GLY A 534 27.82 -17.01 9.12
C GLY A 534 27.71 -15.54 9.47
N GLU A 535 27.85 -14.68 8.50
CA GLU A 535 27.63 -13.25 8.63
C GLU A 535 26.19 -12.95 9.08
N VAL A 536 26.00 -11.81 9.75
CA VAL A 536 24.68 -11.33 10.13
C VAL A 536 23.93 -10.86 8.89
N ILE A 537 22.70 -11.31 8.72
CA ILE A 537 21.84 -10.95 7.58
C ILE A 537 20.84 -9.83 7.95
N LYS A 538 20.56 -8.95 7.00
CA LYS A 538 19.53 -7.91 7.13
C LYS A 538 18.13 -8.50 7.13
N GLN A 539 17.87 -9.44 6.23
CA GLN A 539 16.56 -10.01 5.94
C GLN A 539 16.63 -11.43 5.38
N ALA A 540 15.50 -12.11 5.25
CA ALA A 540 15.42 -13.46 4.72
C ALA A 540 15.96 -13.53 3.29
N ASP A 541 16.83 -14.49 3.03
CA ASP A 541 17.33 -14.89 1.73
C ASP A 541 17.11 -16.40 1.52
N VAL A 542 17.91 -17.25 2.16
CA VAL A 542 17.81 -18.72 2.05
C VAL A 542 16.40 -19.21 2.37
N ASN A 543 15.76 -18.67 3.39
CA ASN A 543 14.43 -19.10 3.79
C ASN A 543 13.34 -18.83 2.74
N LEU A 544 13.59 -17.91 1.78
CA LEU A 544 12.72 -17.68 0.63
C LEU A 544 12.68 -18.89 -0.33
N LEU A 545 13.68 -19.77 -0.31
CA LEU A 545 13.64 -21.03 -1.07
C LEU A 545 12.54 -21.97 -0.60
N SER A 546 12.16 -21.91 0.69
CA SER A 546 11.11 -22.73 1.28
C SER A 546 9.73 -22.08 1.17
N TYR A 547 9.66 -20.76 1.33
CA TYR A 547 8.49 -19.93 1.07
C TYR A 547 8.94 -18.56 0.56
N PRO A 548 8.41 -18.05 -0.58
CA PRO A 548 7.29 -18.62 -1.37
C PRO A 548 7.69 -19.61 -2.48
N LEU A 549 8.99 -19.92 -2.72
CA LEU A 549 9.42 -20.62 -3.93
C LEU A 549 9.13 -22.13 -3.94
N ASN A 550 9.06 -22.78 -2.77
CA ASN A 550 8.94 -24.25 -2.67
C ASN A 550 10.08 -25.00 -3.40
N VAL A 551 11.27 -24.43 -3.46
CA VAL A 551 12.50 -25.08 -3.99
C VAL A 551 13.08 -26.04 -2.94
N VAL A 552 13.03 -25.66 -1.66
CA VAL A 552 13.36 -26.50 -0.53
C VAL A 552 12.06 -26.93 0.14
N THR A 553 11.70 -28.22 0.01
CA THR A 553 10.42 -28.78 0.49
C THR A 553 10.58 -29.85 1.57
N ASP A 554 11.80 -30.35 1.80
CA ASP A 554 12.07 -31.29 2.87
C ASP A 554 11.94 -30.63 4.25
N PRO A 555 11.03 -31.09 5.14
CA PRO A 555 10.81 -30.47 6.46
C PRO A 555 12.07 -30.42 7.35
N VAL A 556 12.98 -31.38 7.20
CA VAL A 556 14.24 -31.43 7.96
C VAL A 556 15.18 -30.31 7.47
N ALA A 557 15.29 -30.12 6.16
CA ALA A 557 16.09 -29.04 5.57
C ALA A 557 15.48 -27.66 5.92
N ILE A 558 14.14 -27.50 5.81
CA ILE A 558 13.44 -26.27 6.19
C ILE A 558 13.74 -25.90 7.65
N LYS A 559 13.59 -26.87 8.57
CA LYS A 559 13.85 -26.63 9.98
C LYS A 559 15.29 -26.24 10.26
N LYS A 560 16.21 -26.87 9.56
CA LYS A 560 17.65 -26.61 9.70
C LYS A 560 18.02 -25.21 9.23
N ASP A 561 17.52 -24.80 8.07
CA ASP A 561 17.74 -23.48 7.52
C ASP A 561 17.07 -22.39 8.40
N LEU A 562 15.86 -22.65 8.93
CA LEU A 562 15.20 -21.78 9.92
C LEU A 562 16.07 -21.58 11.17
N ASP A 563 16.49 -22.68 11.80
CA ASP A 563 17.26 -22.63 13.05
C ASP A 563 18.61 -21.91 12.88
N TYR A 564 19.18 -21.98 11.69
CA TYR A 564 20.44 -21.30 11.38
C TYR A 564 20.25 -19.82 11.11
N TYR A 565 19.40 -19.46 10.13
CA TYR A 565 19.29 -18.08 9.65
C TYR A 565 18.50 -17.17 10.60
N GLU A 566 17.58 -17.70 11.39
CA GLU A 566 16.93 -16.93 12.43
C GLU A 566 17.92 -16.42 13.50
N LYS A 567 18.95 -17.18 13.84
CA LYS A 567 19.98 -16.76 14.82
C LYS A 567 20.84 -15.63 14.33
N VAL A 568 21.12 -15.57 13.01
CA VAL A 568 21.98 -14.56 12.40
C VAL A 568 21.19 -13.40 11.79
N LEU A 569 19.84 -13.44 11.84
CA LEU A 569 19.01 -12.28 11.48
C LEU A 569 19.34 -11.11 12.40
N ALA A 570 19.53 -9.91 11.83
CA ALA A 570 20.04 -8.75 12.55
C ALA A 570 19.27 -8.46 13.85
N ASP A 571 17.93 -8.54 13.84
CA ASP A 571 17.10 -8.26 15.01
C ASP A 571 17.31 -9.25 16.17
N ASN A 572 17.83 -10.43 15.90
CA ASN A 572 18.16 -11.45 16.91
C ASN A 572 19.60 -11.37 17.41
N VAL A 573 20.42 -10.50 16.82
CA VAL A 573 21.82 -10.30 17.21
C VAL A 573 21.92 -9.15 18.22
N PRO A 574 22.60 -9.33 19.37
CA PRO A 574 22.76 -8.30 20.37
C PRO A 574 23.30 -6.97 19.78
N GLY A 575 22.62 -5.85 20.08
CA GLY A 575 22.98 -4.51 19.60
C GLY A 575 22.52 -4.16 18.18
N ARG A 576 21.80 -5.05 17.51
CA ARG A 576 21.28 -4.83 16.14
C ARG A 576 19.74 -4.84 16.05
N LYS A 577 19.04 -4.90 17.17
CA LYS A 577 17.57 -4.89 17.20
C LYS A 577 17.01 -3.67 16.47
N GLY A 578 15.99 -3.88 15.63
CA GLY A 578 15.36 -2.86 14.81
C GLY A 578 16.07 -2.56 13.49
N GLN A 579 17.02 -3.41 13.06
CA GLN A 579 17.69 -3.27 11.76
C GLN A 579 17.08 -4.13 10.66
N SER A 580 16.34 -5.18 11.03
CA SER A 580 15.61 -6.00 10.06
C SER A 580 14.29 -5.34 9.65
N PRO A 581 13.90 -5.39 8.35
CA PRO A 581 12.61 -4.90 7.91
C PRO A 581 11.47 -5.81 8.39
N ALA A 582 10.29 -5.23 8.64
CA ALA A 582 9.08 -5.94 9.10
C ALA A 582 8.76 -7.18 8.26
N MET A 583 8.93 -7.09 6.95
CA MET A 583 8.65 -8.18 6.00
C MET A 583 9.51 -9.43 6.23
N ALA A 584 10.73 -9.30 6.79
CA ALA A 584 11.59 -10.45 7.06
C ALA A 584 10.95 -11.38 8.13
N HIS A 585 10.41 -10.81 9.21
CA HIS A 585 9.75 -11.57 10.27
C HIS A 585 8.53 -12.36 9.76
N ALA A 586 7.85 -11.84 8.72
CA ALA A 586 6.70 -12.52 8.12
C ALA A 586 7.08 -13.87 7.48
N ILE A 587 8.24 -13.96 6.81
CA ILE A 587 8.73 -15.21 6.20
C ILE A 587 9.00 -16.27 7.28
N TYR A 588 9.72 -15.91 8.34
CA TYR A 588 9.99 -16.80 9.47
C TYR A 588 8.69 -17.23 10.15
N CYS A 589 7.73 -16.31 10.37
CA CYS A 589 6.42 -16.63 10.92
C CYS A 589 5.70 -17.71 10.10
N ILE A 590 5.62 -17.53 8.77
CA ILE A 590 4.94 -18.46 7.86
C ILE A 590 5.58 -19.86 7.95
N LEU A 591 6.90 -19.92 7.93
CA LEU A 591 7.63 -21.20 7.96
C LEU A 591 7.47 -21.91 9.31
N HIS A 592 7.55 -21.21 10.45
CA HIS A 592 7.28 -21.77 11.77
C HIS A 592 5.83 -22.27 11.90
N ALA A 593 4.85 -21.53 11.37
CA ALA A 593 3.46 -21.97 11.34
C ALA A 593 3.29 -23.28 10.54
N ARG A 594 3.96 -23.38 9.38
CA ARG A 594 3.91 -24.57 8.50
C ARG A 594 4.56 -25.82 9.07
N ILE A 595 5.62 -25.66 9.88
CA ILE A 595 6.25 -26.80 10.58
C ILE A 595 5.59 -27.11 11.93
N GLY A 596 4.54 -26.37 12.33
CA GLY A 596 3.76 -26.62 13.55
C GLY A 596 4.34 -25.98 14.83
N ASP A 597 5.37 -25.14 14.72
CA ASP A 597 5.89 -24.36 15.85
C ASP A 597 5.06 -23.08 16.04
N THR A 598 3.86 -23.28 16.57
CA THR A 598 2.83 -22.24 16.66
C THR A 598 3.18 -21.12 17.63
N ASP A 599 3.86 -21.42 18.74
CA ASP A 599 4.24 -20.40 19.73
C ASP A 599 5.31 -19.46 19.15
N ARG A 600 6.32 -20.01 18.44
CA ARG A 600 7.30 -19.17 17.75
C ARG A 600 6.68 -18.38 16.59
N ALA A 601 5.82 -19.03 15.81
CA ALA A 601 5.08 -18.34 14.73
C ALA A 601 4.29 -17.14 15.27
N TYR A 602 3.60 -17.28 16.42
CA TYR A 602 2.86 -16.18 17.02
C TYR A 602 3.74 -15.04 17.52
N SER A 603 4.90 -15.35 18.11
CA SER A 603 5.89 -14.32 18.46
C SER A 603 6.34 -13.52 17.22
N LEU A 604 6.70 -14.23 16.14
CA LEU A 604 7.13 -13.61 14.89
C LEU A 604 5.99 -12.87 14.17
N PHE A 605 4.75 -13.32 14.32
CA PHE A 605 3.57 -12.58 13.88
C PHE A 605 3.51 -11.19 14.54
N LEU A 606 3.72 -11.12 15.86
CA LEU A 606 3.78 -9.84 16.55
C LEU A 606 4.99 -9.00 16.12
N ASP A 607 6.15 -9.63 15.95
CA ASP A 607 7.39 -8.97 15.52
C ASP A 607 7.27 -8.40 14.07
N SER A 608 6.41 -8.99 13.23
CA SER A 608 6.22 -8.54 11.84
C SER A 608 5.47 -7.19 11.71
N HIS A 609 4.89 -6.65 12.79
CA HIS A 609 4.16 -5.38 12.72
C HIS A 609 4.28 -4.52 13.98
N LYS A 610 4.10 -5.05 15.19
CA LYS A 610 4.03 -4.26 16.43
C LYS A 610 5.21 -3.33 16.68
N PRO A 611 6.48 -3.75 16.53
CA PRO A 611 7.63 -2.85 16.72
C PRO A 611 7.72 -1.75 15.66
N ASN A 612 7.04 -1.93 14.52
CA ASN A 612 7.10 -1.04 13.37
C ASN A 612 5.94 -0.03 13.31
N GLU A 613 4.98 -0.13 14.24
CA GLU A 613 3.86 0.82 14.33
C GLU A 613 4.35 2.21 14.76
N VAL A 614 4.04 3.24 13.96
CA VAL A 614 4.38 4.64 14.28
C VAL A 614 3.13 5.47 14.57
N PRO A 615 3.22 6.46 15.50
CA PRO A 615 2.06 7.19 15.97
C PRO A 615 1.54 8.20 14.92
N PRO A 616 0.25 8.63 15.02
CA PRO A 616 -0.73 8.25 16.05
C PRO A 616 -1.61 7.07 15.66
N PHE A 617 -1.56 6.58 14.41
CA PHE A 617 -2.49 5.57 13.88
C PHE A 617 -1.95 4.13 13.91
N GLY A 618 -0.65 3.94 14.15
CA GLY A 618 -0.01 2.65 14.00
C GLY A 618 0.32 2.30 12.54
N VAL A 619 0.55 3.31 11.71
CA VAL A 619 1.07 3.11 10.34
C VAL A 619 2.42 2.39 10.42
N LEU A 620 2.63 1.40 9.55
CA LEU A 620 3.86 0.62 9.61
C LEU A 620 5.06 1.41 9.05
N SER A 621 6.20 1.29 9.70
CA SER A 621 7.51 1.66 9.18
C SER A 621 8.28 0.41 8.72
N GLU A 622 9.29 0.59 7.88
CA GLU A 622 10.10 -0.52 7.37
C GLU A 622 10.84 -1.24 8.51
N THR A 623 11.48 -0.48 9.39
CA THR A 623 12.18 -1.02 10.56
C THR A 623 11.59 -0.51 11.86
N ALA A 624 11.83 -1.20 12.95
CA ALA A 624 11.33 -0.84 14.28
C ALA A 624 11.87 0.52 14.79
N GLY A 625 12.87 1.11 14.14
CA GLY A 625 13.35 2.47 14.40
C GLY A 625 12.51 3.59 13.79
N GLY A 626 11.42 3.27 13.07
CA GLY A 626 10.55 4.23 12.41
C GLY A 626 11.08 4.78 11.08
N THR A 627 12.06 4.11 10.47
CA THR A 627 12.56 4.47 9.14
C THR A 627 11.53 4.11 8.07
N ASN A 628 11.48 4.91 7.01
CA ASN A 628 10.57 4.70 5.88
C ASN A 628 9.13 4.36 6.34
N PRO A 629 8.41 5.31 6.95
CA PRO A 629 7.02 5.10 7.35
C PRO A 629 6.11 4.91 6.14
N TYR A 630 4.92 4.36 6.36
CA TYR A 630 3.92 3.96 5.34
C TYR A 630 4.29 2.69 4.57
N PHE A 631 4.98 1.75 5.22
CA PHE A 631 5.50 0.55 4.59
C PHE A 631 4.41 -0.49 4.27
N ALA A 632 3.83 -0.38 3.07
CA ALA A 632 2.77 -1.28 2.57
C ALA A 632 3.28 -2.72 2.36
N THR A 633 4.57 -2.89 2.08
CA THR A 633 5.24 -4.20 2.02
C THR A 633 5.09 -4.95 3.33
N GLY A 634 5.28 -4.27 4.46
CA GLY A 634 5.06 -4.84 5.80
C GLY A 634 3.62 -5.31 6.00
N ALA A 635 2.64 -4.51 5.55
CA ALA A 635 1.23 -4.91 5.58
C ALA A 635 0.98 -6.17 4.75
N GLY A 636 1.55 -6.25 3.55
CA GLY A 636 1.46 -7.43 2.70
C GLY A 636 2.07 -8.68 3.34
N GLY A 637 3.27 -8.57 3.93
CA GLY A 637 3.92 -9.64 4.67
C GLY A 637 3.10 -10.11 5.87
N TYR A 638 2.59 -9.16 6.67
CA TYR A 638 1.71 -9.42 7.80
C TYR A 638 0.46 -10.22 7.40
N LEU A 639 -0.22 -9.84 6.31
CA LEU A 639 -1.40 -10.56 5.82
C LEU A 639 -1.06 -11.97 5.34
N GLN A 640 0.12 -12.19 4.76
CA GLN A 640 0.58 -13.52 4.37
C GLN A 640 0.81 -14.45 5.57
N THR A 641 1.20 -13.90 6.74
CA THR A 641 1.31 -14.74 7.95
C THR A 641 -0.01 -15.41 8.30
N LEU A 642 -1.11 -14.70 8.08
CA LEU A 642 -2.47 -15.22 8.30
C LEU A 642 -2.91 -16.17 7.19
N ILE A 643 -2.79 -15.75 5.93
CA ILE A 643 -3.25 -16.50 4.76
C ILE A 643 -2.40 -17.76 4.55
N ASN A 644 -1.08 -17.60 4.44
CA ASN A 644 -0.16 -18.67 4.04
C ASN A 644 0.47 -19.41 5.25
N GLY A 645 0.55 -18.74 6.41
CA GLY A 645 1.00 -19.32 7.67
C GLY A 645 -0.15 -20.00 8.42
N PHE A 646 -0.90 -19.23 9.21
CA PHE A 646 -1.91 -19.77 10.14
C PHE A 646 -3.15 -20.39 9.47
N ALA A 647 -3.60 -19.90 8.33
CA ALA A 647 -4.66 -20.55 7.56
C ALA A 647 -4.13 -21.64 6.60
N GLY A 648 -2.82 -21.67 6.36
CA GLY A 648 -2.15 -22.68 5.55
C GLY A 648 -2.54 -22.72 4.08
N LEU A 649 -2.99 -21.59 3.51
CA LEU A 649 -3.36 -21.56 2.09
C LEU A 649 -2.13 -21.52 1.20
N GLU A 650 -2.13 -22.32 0.15
CA GLU A 650 -1.04 -22.41 -0.81
C GLU A 650 -1.56 -22.41 -2.25
N ILE A 651 -0.87 -21.67 -3.14
CA ILE A 651 -1.14 -21.67 -4.58
C ILE A 651 -0.34 -22.80 -5.22
N THR A 652 -1.05 -23.74 -5.83
CA THR A 652 -0.49 -24.93 -6.52
C THR A 652 -0.95 -24.99 -7.97
N ASP A 653 -0.41 -25.95 -8.73
CA ASP A 653 -0.88 -26.21 -10.12
C ASP A 653 -2.35 -26.59 -10.19
N ASP A 654 -2.92 -27.14 -9.12
CA ASP A 654 -4.36 -27.49 -9.05
C ASP A 654 -5.24 -26.35 -8.49
N GLY A 655 -4.67 -25.15 -8.26
CA GLY A 655 -5.34 -24.02 -7.63
C GLY A 655 -4.94 -23.84 -6.16
N ILE A 656 -5.83 -23.20 -5.37
CA ILE A 656 -5.56 -22.90 -3.96
C ILE A 656 -5.93 -24.11 -3.11
N LYS A 657 -4.96 -24.61 -2.33
CA LYS A 657 -5.12 -25.71 -1.36
C LYS A 657 -4.91 -25.22 0.07
N GLN A 658 -5.54 -25.89 1.02
CA GLN A 658 -5.32 -25.68 2.43
C GLN A 658 -4.44 -26.80 3.00
N LEU A 659 -3.27 -26.44 3.53
CA LEU A 659 -2.39 -27.35 4.26
C LEU A 659 -2.88 -27.50 5.72
N SER A 660 -2.36 -28.51 6.42
CA SER A 660 -2.60 -28.61 7.87
C SER A 660 -1.99 -27.42 8.59
N SER A 661 -2.73 -26.82 9.51
CA SER A 661 -2.25 -25.71 10.30
C SER A 661 -2.76 -25.77 11.75
N THR A 662 -2.12 -25.01 12.63
CA THR A 662 -2.49 -24.88 14.03
C THR A 662 -2.55 -23.40 14.39
N LEU A 663 -3.47 -23.06 15.32
CA LEU A 663 -3.65 -21.68 15.75
C LEU A 663 -3.03 -21.46 17.15
N PRO A 664 -2.51 -20.25 17.41
CA PRO A 664 -2.02 -19.87 18.72
C PRO A 664 -3.16 -19.85 19.74
N LYS A 665 -2.84 -20.03 21.02
CA LYS A 665 -3.82 -20.10 22.12
C LYS A 665 -4.70 -18.86 22.29
N GLN A 666 -4.26 -17.73 21.74
CA GLN A 666 -4.98 -16.46 21.78
C GLN A 666 -6.19 -16.43 20.84
N TRP A 667 -6.15 -17.21 19.75
CA TRP A 667 -7.18 -17.20 18.72
C TRP A 667 -8.08 -18.44 18.82
N LYS A 668 -9.37 -18.26 18.58
CA LYS A 668 -10.32 -19.37 18.48
C LYS A 668 -10.43 -19.89 17.07
N SER A 669 -10.50 -18.97 16.10
CA SER A 669 -10.54 -19.31 14.68
C SER A 669 -9.90 -18.20 13.83
N VAL A 670 -9.43 -18.59 12.63
CA VAL A 670 -9.06 -17.70 11.54
C VAL A 670 -9.86 -18.11 10.32
N THR A 671 -10.57 -17.16 9.73
CA THR A 671 -11.37 -17.36 8.52
C THR A 671 -10.92 -16.44 7.42
N ILE A 672 -10.56 -17.00 6.25
CA ILE A 672 -10.23 -16.25 5.05
C ILE A 672 -11.43 -16.34 4.11
N LYS A 673 -12.09 -15.21 3.85
CA LYS A 673 -13.28 -15.10 3.01
C LYS A 673 -12.97 -14.58 1.61
N GLY A 674 -13.74 -15.00 0.62
CA GLY A 674 -13.65 -14.48 -0.73
C GLY A 674 -12.36 -14.84 -1.47
N VAL A 675 -11.84 -16.05 -1.25
CA VAL A 675 -10.54 -16.50 -1.78
C VAL A 675 -10.65 -16.95 -3.24
N GLY A 676 -9.75 -16.45 -4.08
CA GLY A 676 -9.62 -16.80 -5.48
C GLY A 676 -10.79 -16.33 -6.34
N VAL A 677 -10.84 -16.79 -7.59
CA VAL A 677 -11.91 -16.44 -8.55
C VAL A 677 -13.27 -16.99 -8.13
N GLU A 678 -13.29 -18.12 -7.41
CA GLU A 678 -14.51 -18.77 -6.92
C GLU A 678 -15.03 -18.20 -5.60
N LYS A 679 -14.32 -17.22 -5.03
CA LYS A 679 -14.67 -16.55 -3.76
C LYS A 679 -14.95 -17.53 -2.61
N LYS A 680 -14.11 -18.57 -2.48
CA LYS A 680 -14.20 -19.60 -1.43
C LYS A 680 -13.93 -19.02 -0.05
N THR A 681 -14.44 -19.72 0.98
CA THR A 681 -14.13 -19.44 2.39
C THR A 681 -13.36 -20.62 3.00
N PHE A 682 -12.28 -20.30 3.70
CA PHE A 682 -11.46 -21.27 4.43
C PHE A 682 -11.42 -20.89 5.91
N THR A 683 -11.65 -21.86 6.79
CA THR A 683 -11.63 -21.64 8.23
C THR A 683 -10.72 -22.67 8.90
N VAL A 684 -9.88 -22.17 9.80
CA VAL A 684 -9.13 -22.98 10.77
C VAL A 684 -9.67 -22.67 12.14
N THR A 685 -9.99 -23.70 12.89
CA THR A 685 -10.45 -23.60 14.29
C THR A 685 -9.40 -24.25 15.17
N ARG A 686 -9.09 -23.61 16.29
CA ARG A 686 -8.19 -24.20 17.28
C ARG A 686 -8.81 -25.49 17.83
N LYS A 687 -8.05 -26.57 17.76
CA LYS A 687 -8.41 -27.87 18.34
C LYS A 687 -8.32 -27.86 19.84
#